data_54530b64ee00ba227d675908a4539703
#
_entry.id   54530b64ee00ba227d675908a4539703
#
_cell.length_a   1.000
_cell.length_b   1.000
_cell.length_c   1.000
_cell.angle_alpha   90.00
_cell.angle_beta   90.00
_cell.angle_gamma   90.00
#
_symmetry.space_group_name_H-M   'P 1'
#
loop_
_entity.id
_entity.type
_entity.pdbx_description
1 polymer ?
#
loop_
_entity_poly.entity_id
_entity_poly.type
_entity_poly.pdbx_seq_one_letter_code
_entity_poly.pdbx_strand_id
1 'polypeptide(L)'
;MGTQYTASPQEAAADDLDPHLRQVVSGPAGGESGDLLDTIRKTSVGGALEMLGTGPGGLSDGEAAERQRSYGKNLIESARKRSPVLAFLSNFTHLMAILLWVAGAIAFVAGLPELGCAVWLVNIINGVFSFWQEHRASQATEALKKMLPAYANVIRGGQEQKVLAEDLVPGDIMLLAEGDRISADARVIASSDLQVNQSTLNGESNPSRKTSDAVPEEGLSPAEIPNLVFAGTSVSEGNGRAVVMRIGMATEFGKIASLTQNMEEAESPLQRDLDRLTKQVTIFAMCMGLAFFSLSLFVVHEPFAQSFIFALGMVVAFIPEGLLPTVTLSLAMAVQRMSRRNALVKKLNSVEALGSTSVICTDKTGTLTQNEMTVNHLWTASREYEVTGVGYAPEGRIESGGAAYRAVDDPDLELLLEGGLLCGNARLRAPEEEGCRYEVYGDPTEACLIVSAQKGGIDPAELERRMPRVKELPFESRRKRMTTVHALEEPVDGAMRVAFTKGAPNEVVRLADRVRVGGRVVPMTDGMRERIMAANDAYAADGLRVLAVAYRALGADAAGEGVPASLSAYTPDVIERHLTFVGLEAMMDPPRPEVAAAVAECRRAGIRIVMITGDYGLTAASIARRIGIVEGDDLSVISGFELSKMGDEELRAKLSGQVVFARMAPEQKLRVVSALQEMGEIVAVTGDGVNDAPALKKADIGVAMGVAGTDVAKEAADMILTDDNFASIVAAIE
;
A
#
# COMPACT_ATOMS: atom_id res chain seq x y z
N MET A 1 -3.06 53.57 -25.08
CA MET A 1 -4.07 52.63 -25.59
C MET A 1 -4.15 51.53 -24.59
N GLY A 2 -5.22 51.54 -23.79
CA GLY A 2 -5.40 50.58 -22.69
C GLY A 2 -5.85 49.23 -23.22
N THR A 3 -5.13 48.18 -22.84
CA THR A 3 -5.55 46.81 -23.00
C THR A 3 -6.57 46.45 -21.93
N GLN A 4 -7.82 46.28 -22.35
CA GLN A 4 -8.87 45.69 -21.52
C GLN A 4 -8.48 44.25 -21.19
N TYR A 5 -8.28 43.96 -19.92
CA TYR A 5 -8.27 42.59 -19.39
C TYR A 5 -9.69 42.05 -19.47
N THR A 6 -9.92 41.06 -20.29
CA THR A 6 -11.11 40.23 -20.24
C THR A 6 -10.99 39.28 -19.05
N ALA A 7 -11.88 39.40 -18.08
CA ALA A 7 -12.00 38.51 -16.93
C ALA A 7 -12.09 37.04 -17.39
N SER A 8 -11.43 36.15 -16.65
CA SER A 8 -11.47 34.72 -16.93
C SER A 8 -12.88 34.16 -16.67
N PRO A 9 -13.30 33.07 -17.31
CA PRO A 9 -14.60 32.45 -17.06
C PRO A 9 -14.85 32.06 -15.59
N GLN A 10 -13.81 31.97 -14.76
CA GLN A 10 -13.90 31.73 -13.32
C GLN A 10 -14.35 32.93 -12.49
N GLU A 11 -14.04 34.17 -12.94
CA GLU A 11 -14.48 35.40 -12.26
C GLU A 11 -15.96 35.71 -12.50
N ALA A 12 -16.52 35.25 -13.63
CA ALA A 12 -17.94 35.49 -13.94
C ALA A 12 -18.91 34.55 -13.18
N ALA A 13 -18.42 33.35 -12.74
CA ALA A 13 -19.23 32.40 -11.98
C ALA A 13 -19.28 32.70 -10.47
N ALA A 14 -18.38 33.57 -9.98
CA ALA A 14 -18.27 33.89 -8.56
C ALA A 14 -19.36 34.89 -8.08
N ASP A 15 -20.09 35.55 -8.96
CA ASP A 15 -21.03 36.59 -8.61
C ASP A 15 -22.39 36.10 -8.05
N ASP A 16 -22.73 34.83 -8.21
CA ASP A 16 -23.98 34.21 -7.72
C ASP A 16 -23.80 33.38 -6.42
N LEU A 17 -22.60 33.36 -5.82
CA LEU A 17 -22.32 32.59 -4.61
C LEU A 17 -22.57 33.40 -3.33
N ASP A 18 -23.00 32.68 -2.27
CA ASP A 18 -23.13 33.19 -0.90
C ASP A 18 -21.84 33.92 -0.47
N PRO A 19 -21.91 35.12 0.12
CA PRO A 19 -20.74 35.93 0.52
C PRO A 19 -19.72 35.20 1.39
N HIS A 20 -20.14 34.23 2.21
CA HIS A 20 -19.27 33.40 3.02
C HIS A 20 -18.50 32.34 2.20
N LEU A 21 -19.08 31.88 1.11
CA LEU A 21 -18.43 30.95 0.19
C LEU A 21 -17.46 31.65 -0.78
N ARG A 22 -17.66 32.94 -1.03
CA ARG A 22 -16.74 33.77 -1.86
C ARG A 22 -15.32 33.84 -1.26
N GLN A 23 -15.18 33.90 0.07
CA GLN A 23 -13.88 33.91 0.76
C GLN A 23 -13.09 32.60 0.59
N VAL A 24 -13.77 31.49 0.36
CA VAL A 24 -13.15 30.17 0.15
C VAL A 24 -12.63 30.01 -1.30
N VAL A 25 -13.22 30.74 -2.26
CA VAL A 25 -12.98 30.59 -3.72
C VAL A 25 -11.84 31.46 -4.26
N SER A 26 -11.58 32.62 -3.62
CA SER A 26 -10.50 33.50 -4.09
C SER A 26 -9.13 32.92 -3.75
N GLY A 27 -8.54 32.23 -4.72
CA GLY A 27 -7.13 31.81 -4.72
C GLY A 27 -6.15 33.01 -4.58
N PRO A 28 -4.84 32.80 -4.48
CA PRO A 28 -3.87 33.73 -3.92
C PRO A 28 -3.61 34.96 -4.79
N ALA A 29 -4.50 35.94 -4.68
CA ALA A 29 -4.22 37.33 -4.97
C ALA A 29 -4.22 38.08 -3.64
N GLY A 30 -3.14 37.95 -2.90
CA GLY A 30 -2.71 38.87 -1.82
C GLY A 30 -3.71 39.19 -0.72
N GLY A 31 -3.73 38.46 0.39
CA GLY A 31 -4.09 39.04 1.68
C GLY A 31 -5.03 38.25 2.62
N GLU A 32 -5.85 37.30 2.17
CA GLU A 32 -6.93 36.74 3.00
C GLU A 32 -6.83 35.22 3.31
N SER A 33 -5.81 34.55 2.84
CA SER A 33 -5.66 33.07 3.00
C SER A 33 -5.35 32.62 4.45
N GLY A 34 -4.81 33.49 5.28
CA GLY A 34 -4.54 33.24 6.70
C GLY A 34 -5.78 33.25 7.58
N ASP A 35 -6.80 34.03 7.20
CA ASP A 35 -7.99 34.29 8.02
C ASP A 35 -8.91 33.06 8.14
N LEU A 36 -9.08 32.27 7.06
CA LEU A 36 -9.93 31.06 7.08
C LEU A 36 -9.37 29.96 7.99
N LEU A 37 -8.05 29.66 7.91
CA LEU A 37 -7.41 28.66 8.77
C LEU A 37 -7.51 29.08 10.24
N ASP A 38 -7.28 30.37 10.51
CA ASP A 38 -7.31 30.94 11.86
C ASP A 38 -8.74 30.94 12.44
N THR A 39 -9.74 31.18 11.63
CA THR A 39 -11.15 31.18 12.03
C THR A 39 -11.65 29.76 12.26
N ILE A 40 -11.42 28.83 11.34
CA ILE A 40 -11.96 27.46 11.39
C ILE A 40 -11.33 26.62 12.52
N ARG A 41 -10.04 26.82 12.83
CA ARG A 41 -9.37 26.13 13.93
C ARG A 41 -9.91 26.53 15.31
N LYS A 42 -10.32 27.78 15.47
CA LYS A 42 -10.90 28.33 16.72
C LYS A 42 -12.37 27.98 16.91
N THR A 43 -13.03 27.50 15.84
CA THR A 43 -14.46 27.24 15.83
C THR A 43 -14.78 25.81 16.31
N SER A 44 -15.93 25.62 16.96
CA SER A 44 -16.43 24.30 17.35
C SER A 44 -16.72 23.43 16.11
N VAL A 45 -16.83 22.10 16.31
CA VAL A 45 -17.17 21.16 15.23
C VAL A 45 -18.46 21.58 14.49
N GLY A 46 -19.52 21.92 15.24
CA GLY A 46 -20.78 22.37 14.64
C GLY A 46 -20.63 23.65 13.81
N GLY A 47 -19.90 24.64 14.35
CA GLY A 47 -19.62 25.88 13.61
C GLY A 47 -18.76 25.68 12.37
N ALA A 48 -17.80 24.75 12.39
CA ALA A 48 -16.99 24.41 11.20
C ALA A 48 -17.84 23.78 10.09
N LEU A 49 -18.77 22.88 10.44
CA LEU A 49 -19.72 22.29 9.50
C LEU A 49 -20.65 23.36 8.90
N GLU A 50 -21.17 24.27 9.73
CA GLU A 50 -22.03 25.36 9.28
C GLU A 50 -21.28 26.34 8.35
N MET A 51 -20.05 26.74 8.69
CA MET A 51 -19.19 27.57 7.85
C MET A 51 -18.91 26.97 6.47
N LEU A 52 -18.80 25.64 6.37
CA LEU A 52 -18.56 24.95 5.12
C LEU A 52 -19.86 24.50 4.44
N GLY A 53 -21.02 24.88 4.99
CA GLY A 53 -22.34 24.61 4.42
C GLY A 53 -22.62 23.10 4.27
N THR A 54 -22.27 22.31 5.29
CA THR A 54 -22.47 20.85 5.32
C THR A 54 -22.97 20.40 6.69
N GLY A 55 -23.38 19.15 6.80
CA GLY A 55 -23.84 18.55 8.06
C GLY A 55 -23.10 17.24 8.36
N PRO A 56 -23.40 16.58 9.51
CA PRO A 56 -22.78 15.32 9.88
C PRO A 56 -22.98 14.18 8.88
N GLY A 57 -24.00 14.25 8.02
CA GLY A 57 -24.28 13.30 6.94
C GLY A 57 -23.57 13.60 5.62
N GLY A 58 -22.73 14.66 5.59
CA GLY A 58 -22.05 15.10 4.37
C GLY A 58 -22.97 15.79 3.36
N LEU A 59 -22.41 16.12 2.21
CA LEU A 59 -23.14 16.71 1.08
C LEU A 59 -23.97 15.63 0.37
N SER A 60 -25.05 16.02 -0.29
CA SER A 60 -25.67 15.17 -1.30
C SER A 60 -24.83 15.11 -2.59
N ASP A 61 -25.00 14.09 -3.41
CA ASP A 61 -24.28 13.96 -4.70
C ASP A 61 -24.58 15.15 -5.64
N GLY A 62 -25.79 15.70 -5.57
CA GLY A 62 -26.19 16.88 -6.33
C GLY A 62 -25.41 18.15 -5.90
N GLU A 63 -25.31 18.40 -4.61
CA GLU A 63 -24.54 19.52 -4.03
C GLU A 63 -23.04 19.35 -4.30
N ALA A 64 -22.50 18.14 -4.18
CA ALA A 64 -21.11 17.85 -4.51
C ALA A 64 -20.81 18.15 -5.99
N ALA A 65 -21.68 17.73 -6.92
CA ALA A 65 -21.53 18.02 -8.33
C ALA A 65 -21.64 19.51 -8.68
N GLU A 66 -22.49 20.27 -7.98
CA GLU A 66 -22.60 21.72 -8.13
C GLU A 66 -21.34 22.44 -7.61
N ARG A 67 -20.84 22.03 -6.44
CA ARG A 67 -19.59 22.55 -5.89
C ARG A 67 -18.40 22.21 -6.79
N GLN A 68 -18.34 21.02 -7.39
CA GLN A 68 -17.28 20.66 -8.33
C GLN A 68 -17.26 21.56 -9.57
N ARG A 69 -18.44 21.99 -10.07
CA ARG A 69 -18.51 22.98 -11.16
C ARG A 69 -17.99 24.34 -10.77
N SER A 70 -18.18 24.73 -9.50
CA SER A 70 -17.78 26.06 -8.98
C SER A 70 -16.31 26.09 -8.55
N TYR A 71 -15.83 25.07 -7.85
CA TYR A 71 -14.47 25.00 -7.29
C TYR A 71 -13.46 24.31 -8.23
N GLY A 72 -13.94 23.58 -9.24
CA GLY A 72 -13.09 22.74 -10.09
C GLY A 72 -12.73 21.41 -9.42
N LYS A 73 -11.78 20.69 -10.02
CA LYS A 73 -11.28 19.43 -9.51
C LYS A 73 -10.15 19.64 -8.50
N ASN A 74 -10.03 18.72 -7.53
CA ASN A 74 -8.95 18.69 -6.56
C ASN A 74 -7.65 18.15 -7.22
N LEU A 75 -7.02 18.99 -8.02
CA LEU A 75 -5.79 18.68 -8.75
C LEU A 75 -4.70 19.69 -8.41
N ILE A 76 -3.51 19.19 -8.16
CA ILE A 76 -2.30 20.01 -8.10
C ILE A 76 -1.78 20.08 -9.53
N GLU A 77 -1.86 21.27 -10.14
CA GLU A 77 -1.35 21.47 -11.49
C GLU A 77 0.15 21.16 -11.53
N SER A 78 0.53 20.19 -12.34
CA SER A 78 1.94 19.97 -12.65
C SER A 78 2.50 21.16 -13.41
N ALA A 79 3.82 21.43 -13.25
CA ALA A 79 4.52 22.51 -13.96
C ALA A 79 4.03 22.65 -15.42
N ARG A 80 3.80 23.88 -15.86
CA ARG A 80 3.30 24.19 -17.22
C ARG A 80 4.03 23.36 -18.25
N LYS A 81 3.29 22.47 -18.94
CA LYS A 81 3.83 21.70 -20.07
C LYS A 81 4.49 22.69 -21.02
N ARG A 82 5.76 22.48 -21.36
CA ARG A 82 6.45 23.28 -22.39
C ARG A 82 5.56 23.28 -23.63
N SER A 83 5.35 24.45 -24.24
CA SER A 83 4.59 24.54 -25.50
C SER A 83 5.14 23.50 -26.48
N PRO A 84 4.29 22.69 -27.15
CA PRO A 84 4.75 21.71 -28.16
C PRO A 84 5.65 22.32 -29.22
N VAL A 85 5.44 23.61 -29.54
CA VAL A 85 6.27 24.36 -30.47
C VAL A 85 7.67 24.60 -29.90
N LEU A 86 7.79 24.95 -28.60
CA LEU A 86 9.10 25.15 -27.97
C LEU A 86 9.85 23.81 -27.83
N ALA A 87 9.14 22.73 -27.51
CA ALA A 87 9.70 21.38 -27.48
C ALA A 87 10.17 20.92 -28.87
N PHE A 88 9.43 21.25 -29.92
CA PHE A 88 9.86 21.01 -31.30
C PHE A 88 11.13 21.82 -31.66
N LEU A 89 11.15 23.09 -31.35
CA LEU A 89 12.29 23.97 -31.65
C LEU A 89 13.54 23.61 -30.85
N SER A 90 13.41 23.07 -29.64
CA SER A 90 14.57 22.64 -28.83
C SER A 90 15.39 21.55 -29.53
N ASN A 91 14.75 20.70 -30.35
CA ASN A 91 15.43 19.68 -31.14
C ASN A 91 16.32 20.24 -32.25
N PHE A 92 16.27 21.53 -32.51
CA PHE A 92 17.14 22.23 -33.49
C PHE A 92 18.20 23.13 -32.85
N THR A 93 18.24 23.22 -31.52
CA THR A 93 19.12 24.14 -30.76
C THR A 93 20.12 23.43 -29.87
N HIS A 94 20.13 22.09 -29.83
CA HIS A 94 21.17 21.34 -29.14
C HIS A 94 22.50 21.42 -29.88
N LEU A 95 23.61 21.16 -29.20
CA LEU A 95 24.98 21.36 -29.70
C LEU A 95 25.21 20.79 -31.10
N MET A 96 24.69 19.58 -31.37
CA MET A 96 24.85 18.90 -32.65
C MET A 96 24.08 19.58 -33.78
N ALA A 97 22.81 19.95 -33.50
CA ALA A 97 22.03 20.70 -34.48
C ALA A 97 22.68 22.01 -34.85
N ILE A 98 23.25 22.73 -33.87
CA ILE A 98 24.01 23.98 -34.12
C ILE A 98 25.23 23.70 -34.97
N LEU A 99 25.99 22.63 -34.73
CA LEU A 99 27.13 22.24 -35.56
C LEU A 99 26.70 21.97 -36.99
N LEU A 100 25.60 21.27 -37.23
CA LEU A 100 25.09 21.03 -38.59
C LEU A 100 24.59 22.32 -39.27
N TRP A 101 23.94 23.23 -38.51
CA TRP A 101 23.57 24.54 -39.04
C TRP A 101 24.82 25.34 -39.49
N VAL A 102 25.87 25.37 -38.67
CA VAL A 102 27.13 26.05 -38.95
C VAL A 102 27.85 25.39 -40.13
N ALA A 103 27.91 24.05 -40.14
CA ALA A 103 28.56 23.33 -41.22
C ALA A 103 27.88 23.56 -42.58
N GLY A 104 26.53 23.55 -42.61
CA GLY A 104 25.79 23.92 -43.82
C GLY A 104 26.06 25.36 -44.28
N ALA A 105 26.12 26.30 -43.33
CA ALA A 105 26.46 27.70 -43.65
C ALA A 105 27.89 27.84 -44.23
N ILE A 106 28.87 27.13 -43.68
CA ILE A 106 30.23 27.09 -44.20
C ILE A 106 30.26 26.48 -45.62
N ALA A 107 29.47 25.41 -45.86
CA ALA A 107 29.35 24.81 -47.19
C ALA A 107 28.83 25.82 -48.23
N PHE A 108 27.85 26.67 -47.89
CA PHE A 108 27.38 27.75 -48.75
C PHE A 108 28.48 28.78 -49.06
N VAL A 109 29.22 29.21 -48.04
CA VAL A 109 30.34 30.16 -48.21
C VAL A 109 31.47 29.54 -49.05
N ALA A 110 31.69 28.23 -48.93
CA ALA A 110 32.68 27.50 -49.72
C ALA A 110 32.25 27.26 -51.19
N GLY A 111 31.08 27.74 -51.61
CA GLY A 111 30.59 27.59 -52.98
C GLY A 111 29.97 26.24 -53.27
N LEU A 112 29.52 25.52 -52.25
CA LEU A 112 28.89 24.17 -52.31
C LEU A 112 27.45 24.21 -51.83
N PRO A 113 26.52 24.90 -52.50
CA PRO A 113 25.17 25.10 -52.03
C PRO A 113 24.38 23.78 -51.92
N GLU A 114 24.62 22.82 -52.82
CA GLU A 114 23.98 21.52 -52.79
C GLU A 114 24.28 20.74 -51.52
N LEU A 115 25.56 20.77 -51.08
CA LEU A 115 26.00 20.17 -49.83
C LEU A 115 25.39 20.89 -48.61
N GLY A 116 25.37 22.23 -48.63
CA GLY A 116 24.75 23.02 -47.56
C GLY A 116 23.27 22.69 -47.37
N CYS A 117 22.52 22.59 -48.47
CA CYS A 117 21.12 22.15 -48.45
C CYS A 117 20.97 20.73 -47.93
N ALA A 118 21.82 19.79 -48.34
CA ALA A 118 21.77 18.41 -47.88
C ALA A 118 22.00 18.28 -46.36
N VAL A 119 23.03 18.98 -45.83
CA VAL A 119 23.33 19.02 -44.38
C VAL A 119 22.16 19.61 -43.56
N TRP A 120 21.57 20.70 -44.04
CA TRP A 120 20.41 21.30 -43.38
C TRP A 120 19.18 20.41 -43.45
N LEU A 121 18.96 19.71 -44.58
CA LEU A 121 17.89 18.75 -44.72
C LEU A 121 18.03 17.58 -43.75
N VAL A 122 19.24 17.03 -43.58
CA VAL A 122 19.53 15.98 -42.59
C VAL A 122 19.21 16.49 -41.20
N ASN A 123 19.63 17.71 -40.83
CA ASN A 123 19.34 18.30 -39.51
C ASN A 123 17.83 18.45 -39.29
N ILE A 124 17.08 18.85 -40.30
CA ILE A 124 15.63 18.96 -40.23
C ILE A 124 14.98 17.57 -40.03
N ILE A 125 15.41 16.56 -40.80
CA ILE A 125 14.91 15.19 -40.68
C ILE A 125 15.19 14.64 -39.27
N ASN A 126 16.40 14.82 -38.75
CA ASN A 126 16.77 14.38 -37.42
C ASN A 126 15.96 15.08 -36.33
N GLY A 127 15.79 16.40 -36.39
CA GLY A 127 14.99 17.16 -35.43
C GLY A 127 13.51 16.75 -35.44
N VAL A 128 12.92 16.51 -36.60
CA VAL A 128 11.55 16.00 -36.71
C VAL A 128 11.43 14.58 -36.13
N PHE A 129 12.40 13.72 -36.43
CA PHE A 129 12.38 12.33 -35.94
C PHE A 129 12.57 12.27 -34.42
N SER A 130 13.50 13.04 -33.84
CA SER A 130 13.73 13.15 -32.40
C SER A 130 12.48 13.66 -31.70
N PHE A 131 11.85 14.72 -32.20
CA PHE A 131 10.57 15.21 -31.67
C PHE A 131 9.48 14.16 -31.69
N TRP A 132 9.33 13.41 -32.79
CA TRP A 132 8.33 12.35 -32.89
C TRP A 132 8.57 11.22 -31.86
N GLN A 133 9.82 10.79 -31.68
CA GLN A 133 10.20 9.78 -30.67
C GLN A 133 9.92 10.28 -29.24
N GLU A 134 10.37 11.50 -28.92
CA GLU A 134 10.20 12.11 -27.60
C GLU A 134 8.70 12.29 -27.27
N HIS A 135 7.92 12.77 -28.24
CA HIS A 135 6.48 12.94 -28.09
C HIS A 135 5.77 11.59 -27.84
N ARG A 136 6.17 10.53 -28.54
CA ARG A 136 5.61 9.19 -28.36
C ARG A 136 5.98 8.58 -27.01
N ALA A 137 7.20 8.78 -26.53
CA ALA A 137 7.65 8.36 -25.20
C ALA A 137 6.89 9.11 -24.09
N SER A 138 6.73 10.43 -24.24
CA SER A 138 5.96 11.27 -23.29
C SER A 138 4.50 10.86 -23.21
N GLN A 139 3.84 10.57 -24.34
CA GLN A 139 2.45 10.07 -24.35
C GLN A 139 2.30 8.72 -23.64
N ALA A 140 3.26 7.81 -23.80
CA ALA A 140 3.25 6.51 -23.12
C ALA A 140 3.35 6.69 -21.59
N THR A 141 4.25 7.57 -21.13
CA THR A 141 4.41 7.89 -19.70
C THR A 141 3.17 8.58 -19.11
N GLU A 142 2.53 9.50 -19.85
CA GLU A 142 1.31 10.18 -19.40
C GLU A 142 0.11 9.23 -19.31
N ALA A 143 0.00 8.28 -20.25
CA ALA A 143 -1.02 7.25 -20.20
C ALA A 143 -0.88 6.36 -18.95
N LEU A 144 0.34 6.05 -18.54
CA LEU A 144 0.63 5.27 -17.33
C LEU A 144 0.25 6.02 -16.04
N LYS A 145 0.55 7.31 -15.95
CA LYS A 145 0.17 8.14 -14.79
C LYS A 145 -1.35 8.17 -14.57
N LYS A 146 -2.15 8.06 -15.63
CA LYS A 146 -3.63 8.02 -15.56
C LYS A 146 -4.19 6.66 -15.13
N MET A 147 -3.38 5.61 -15.07
CA MET A 147 -3.82 4.27 -14.64
C MET A 147 -3.86 4.08 -13.13
N LEU A 148 -3.41 5.06 -12.34
CA LEU A 148 -3.43 5.05 -10.87
C LEU A 148 -4.29 6.20 -10.35
N PRO A 149 -5.63 6.06 -10.33
CA PRO A 149 -6.47 7.03 -9.66
C PRO A 149 -6.27 6.95 -8.15
N ALA A 150 -6.07 8.10 -7.51
CA ALA A 150 -6.15 8.21 -6.05
C ALA A 150 -7.62 8.27 -5.64
N TYR A 151 -7.98 7.56 -4.57
CA TYR A 151 -9.33 7.54 -4.02
C TYR A 151 -9.35 8.16 -2.62
N ALA A 152 -10.51 8.64 -2.21
CA ALA A 152 -10.79 9.08 -0.85
C ALA A 152 -12.12 8.48 -0.40
N ASN A 153 -12.19 8.07 0.87
CA ASN A 153 -13.43 7.62 1.49
C ASN A 153 -14.16 8.83 2.06
N VAL A 154 -15.41 9.01 1.71
CA VAL A 154 -16.23 10.16 2.14
C VAL A 154 -17.60 9.73 2.63
N ILE A 155 -18.25 10.60 3.42
CA ILE A 155 -19.67 10.48 3.73
C ILE A 155 -20.43 11.45 2.86
N ARG A 156 -21.32 10.95 2.01
CA ARG A 156 -22.26 11.74 1.20
C ARG A 156 -23.66 11.18 1.36
N GLY A 157 -24.64 12.04 1.57
CA GLY A 157 -26.02 11.63 1.79
C GLY A 157 -26.23 10.70 2.98
N GLY A 158 -25.36 10.76 3.99
CA GLY A 158 -25.36 9.88 5.17
C GLY A 158 -24.79 8.48 4.93
N GLN A 159 -24.23 8.18 3.75
CA GLN A 159 -23.62 6.90 3.41
C GLN A 159 -22.13 7.06 3.14
N GLU A 160 -21.35 6.06 3.56
CA GLU A 160 -19.93 5.98 3.23
C GLU A 160 -19.77 5.54 1.77
N GLN A 161 -18.96 6.28 1.00
CA GLN A 161 -18.67 5.97 -0.39
C GLN A 161 -17.22 6.29 -0.72
N LYS A 162 -16.68 5.56 -1.69
CA LYS A 162 -15.33 5.76 -2.22
C LYS A 162 -15.40 6.59 -3.48
N VAL A 163 -14.80 7.78 -3.45
CA VAL A 163 -14.78 8.73 -4.58
C VAL A 163 -13.36 8.92 -5.10
N LEU A 164 -13.20 9.37 -6.33
CA LEU A 164 -11.89 9.80 -6.80
C LEU A 164 -11.41 11.00 -5.97
N ALA A 165 -10.16 11.00 -5.56
CA ALA A 165 -9.59 12.11 -4.80
C ALA A 165 -9.67 13.45 -5.55
N GLU A 166 -9.64 13.41 -6.90
CA GLU A 166 -9.83 14.59 -7.75
C GLU A 166 -11.26 15.17 -7.73
N ASP A 167 -12.24 14.38 -7.28
CA ASP A 167 -13.65 14.77 -7.20
C ASP A 167 -14.07 15.25 -5.80
N LEU A 168 -13.10 15.38 -4.86
CA LEU A 168 -13.33 16.00 -3.56
C LEU A 168 -13.66 17.49 -3.71
N VAL A 169 -14.62 17.95 -2.91
CA VAL A 169 -15.05 19.35 -2.88
C VAL A 169 -15.08 19.88 -1.44
N PRO A 170 -14.92 21.19 -1.23
CA PRO A 170 -15.11 21.78 0.09
C PRO A 170 -16.50 21.45 0.66
N GLY A 171 -16.53 20.97 1.92
CA GLY A 171 -17.74 20.48 2.59
C GLY A 171 -17.93 18.96 2.56
N ASP A 172 -17.16 18.20 1.78
CA ASP A 172 -17.13 16.74 1.89
C ASP A 172 -16.61 16.32 3.27
N ILE A 173 -17.12 15.22 3.81
CA ILE A 173 -16.60 14.64 5.04
C ILE A 173 -15.73 13.43 4.66
N MET A 174 -14.41 13.60 4.80
CA MET A 174 -13.45 12.50 4.61
C MET A 174 -13.43 11.58 5.83
N LEU A 175 -13.40 10.29 5.57
CA LEU A 175 -13.05 9.25 6.53
C LEU A 175 -11.54 9.03 6.44
N LEU A 176 -10.89 9.02 7.59
CA LEU A 176 -9.44 8.87 7.71
C LEU A 176 -9.16 7.60 8.51
N ALA A 177 -8.39 6.68 7.95
CA ALA A 177 -7.94 5.45 8.58
C ALA A 177 -6.42 5.31 8.45
N GLU A 178 -5.83 4.46 9.28
CA GLU A 178 -4.40 4.17 9.25
C GLU A 178 -3.95 3.75 7.83
N GLY A 179 -2.89 4.39 7.35
CA GLY A 179 -2.35 4.18 6.01
C GLY A 179 -2.97 5.01 4.91
N ASP A 180 -4.06 5.75 5.18
CA ASP A 180 -4.68 6.64 4.21
C ASP A 180 -3.81 7.87 3.95
N ARG A 181 -3.80 8.30 2.69
CA ARG A 181 -3.29 9.60 2.29
C ARG A 181 -4.38 10.66 2.37
N ILE A 182 -4.07 11.77 3.01
CA ILE A 182 -4.97 12.90 3.10
C ILE A 182 -4.92 13.68 1.79
N SER A 183 -6.06 13.72 1.09
CA SER A 183 -6.13 14.24 -0.29
C SER A 183 -6.54 15.71 -0.38
N ALA A 184 -6.94 16.34 0.73
CA ALA A 184 -7.35 17.74 0.78
C ALA A 184 -7.04 18.34 2.17
N ASP A 185 -6.97 19.68 2.29
CA ASP A 185 -6.89 20.29 3.60
C ASP A 185 -8.27 20.23 4.28
N ALA A 186 -8.30 19.77 5.53
CA ALA A 186 -9.55 19.51 6.21
C ALA A 186 -9.49 19.78 7.72
N ARG A 187 -10.66 20.10 8.33
CA ARG A 187 -10.87 20.27 9.76
C ARG A 187 -11.34 18.96 10.38
N VAL A 188 -10.60 18.44 11.34
CA VAL A 188 -10.94 17.21 12.07
C VAL A 188 -12.21 17.45 12.89
N ILE A 189 -13.25 16.65 12.67
CA ILE A 189 -14.55 16.73 13.37
C ILE A 189 -14.77 15.56 14.32
N ALA A 190 -14.03 14.47 14.17
CA ALA A 190 -13.97 13.36 15.10
C ALA A 190 -12.58 12.69 15.00
N SER A 191 -12.03 12.26 16.13
CA SER A 191 -10.75 11.54 16.15
C SER A 191 -10.76 10.46 17.23
N SER A 192 -10.19 9.29 16.91
CA SER A 192 -9.91 8.21 17.84
C SER A 192 -8.44 7.86 17.69
N ASP A 193 -7.60 8.38 18.58
CA ASP A 193 -6.14 8.27 18.58
C ASP A 193 -5.47 8.60 17.24
N LEU A 194 -6.07 9.51 16.46
CA LEU A 194 -5.62 9.89 15.14
C LEU A 194 -4.23 10.57 15.21
N GLN A 195 -3.25 9.98 14.57
CA GLN A 195 -1.91 10.52 14.39
C GLN A 195 -1.58 10.66 12.91
N VAL A 196 -1.01 11.79 12.53
CA VAL A 196 -0.74 12.14 11.13
C VAL A 196 0.74 12.45 10.93
N ASN A 197 1.37 11.78 10.00
CA ASN A 197 2.73 12.08 9.54
C ASN A 197 2.67 13.30 8.61
N GLN A 198 3.33 14.38 9.01
CA GLN A 198 3.35 15.66 8.31
C GLN A 198 4.73 16.00 7.73
N SER A 199 5.62 15.01 7.61
CA SER A 199 6.99 15.20 7.11
C SER A 199 7.06 15.86 5.73
N THR A 200 6.03 15.71 4.90
CA THR A 200 5.90 16.39 3.61
C THR A 200 5.72 17.91 3.71
N LEU A 201 5.28 18.42 4.85
CA LEU A 201 5.05 19.85 5.08
C LEU A 201 6.12 20.51 5.94
N ASN A 202 6.56 19.84 7.01
CA ASN A 202 7.49 20.41 7.99
C ASN A 202 8.86 19.71 8.05
N GLY A 203 9.02 18.59 7.32
CA GLY A 203 10.26 17.80 7.32
C GLY A 203 10.44 16.91 8.56
N GLU A 204 9.53 16.95 9.54
CA GLU A 204 9.62 16.16 10.76
C GLU A 204 8.94 14.80 10.62
N SER A 205 9.64 13.72 10.92
CA SER A 205 9.15 12.35 10.78
C SER A 205 8.23 11.89 11.93
N ASN A 206 8.20 12.62 13.07
CA ASN A 206 7.36 12.25 14.19
C ASN A 206 5.88 12.57 13.91
N PRO A 207 4.98 11.58 14.01
CA PRO A 207 3.55 11.82 13.80
C PRO A 207 2.97 12.80 14.81
N SER A 208 2.08 13.67 14.36
CA SER A 208 1.37 14.65 15.17
C SER A 208 -0.01 14.13 15.53
N ARG A 209 -0.32 14.13 16.84
CA ARG A 209 -1.67 13.75 17.32
C ARG A 209 -2.70 14.80 16.95
N LYS A 210 -3.86 14.35 16.46
CA LYS A 210 -4.95 15.20 16.01
C LYS A 210 -6.17 15.10 16.93
N THR A 211 -6.87 16.24 17.11
CA THR A 211 -8.07 16.37 17.95
C THR A 211 -9.20 17.04 17.19
N SER A 212 -10.44 16.80 17.62
CA SER A 212 -11.60 17.53 17.13
C SER A 212 -11.89 18.83 17.91
N ASP A 213 -11.16 19.09 19.01
CA ASP A 213 -11.39 20.27 19.86
C ASP A 213 -11.04 21.58 19.15
N ALA A 214 -11.66 22.69 19.57
CA ALA A 214 -11.30 24.00 19.09
C ALA A 214 -9.91 24.42 19.64
N VAL A 215 -9.08 25.04 18.80
CA VAL A 215 -7.71 25.44 19.13
C VAL A 215 -7.61 26.97 19.11
N PRO A 216 -7.74 27.64 20.26
CA PRO A 216 -7.71 29.10 20.36
C PRO A 216 -6.27 29.68 20.37
N GLU A 217 -5.24 28.86 20.54
CA GLU A 217 -3.83 29.26 20.65
C GLU A 217 -3.38 30.02 19.39
N GLU A 218 -2.66 31.15 19.59
CA GLU A 218 -2.18 31.99 18.48
C GLU A 218 -0.69 31.69 18.19
N GLY A 219 -0.27 31.96 16.94
CA GLY A 219 1.13 31.84 16.54
C GLY A 219 1.58 30.43 16.13
N LEU A 220 0.66 29.46 16.01
CA LEU A 220 0.97 28.13 15.50
C LEU A 220 1.16 28.17 13.98
N SER A 221 2.20 27.48 13.48
CA SER A 221 2.32 27.21 12.06
C SER A 221 1.21 26.22 11.61
N PRO A 222 0.82 26.22 10.32
CA PRO A 222 -0.23 25.32 9.84
C PRO A 222 -0.04 23.86 10.28
N ALA A 223 1.18 23.32 10.17
CA ALA A 223 1.49 21.94 10.55
C ALA A 223 1.35 21.65 12.07
N GLU A 224 1.49 22.67 12.92
CA GLU A 224 1.36 22.51 14.38
C GLU A 224 -0.09 22.55 14.87
N ILE A 225 -1.05 22.93 14.02
CA ILE A 225 -2.46 23.03 14.42
C ILE A 225 -3.04 21.62 14.62
N PRO A 226 -3.42 21.24 15.85
CA PRO A 226 -3.78 19.85 16.14
C PRO A 226 -5.17 19.44 15.63
N ASN A 227 -6.02 20.37 15.22
CA ASN A 227 -7.35 20.07 14.70
C ASN A 227 -7.47 20.23 13.18
N LEU A 228 -6.35 20.42 12.48
CA LEU A 228 -6.29 20.46 11.02
C LEU A 228 -5.44 19.31 10.48
N VAL A 229 -5.81 18.83 9.32
CA VAL A 229 -5.05 17.88 8.50
C VAL A 229 -4.90 18.44 7.09
N PHE A 230 -3.81 18.11 6.42
CA PHE A 230 -3.39 18.76 5.18
C PHE A 230 -3.17 17.78 4.05
N ALA A 231 -3.45 18.20 2.83
CA ALA A 231 -3.16 17.45 1.62
C ALA A 231 -1.68 17.01 1.55
N GLY A 232 -1.43 15.81 1.07
CA GLY A 232 -0.07 15.26 0.93
C GLY A 232 0.52 14.68 2.20
N THR A 233 -0.18 14.72 3.33
CA THR A 233 0.17 14.03 4.59
C THR A 233 -0.51 12.67 4.67
N SER A 234 -0.14 11.83 5.64
CA SER A 234 -0.67 10.49 5.77
C SER A 234 -1.04 10.14 7.21
N VAL A 235 -2.06 9.30 7.38
CA VAL A 235 -2.47 8.79 8.69
C VAL A 235 -1.50 7.68 9.10
N SER A 236 -0.81 7.87 10.24
CA SER A 236 0.14 6.91 10.77
C SER A 236 -0.51 5.94 11.75
N GLU A 237 -1.54 6.39 12.47
CA GLU A 237 -2.20 5.58 13.50
C GLU A 237 -3.60 6.14 13.79
N GLY A 238 -4.53 5.25 14.18
CA GLY A 238 -5.88 5.61 14.57
C GLY A 238 -6.80 5.94 13.40
N ASN A 239 -7.94 6.55 13.72
CA ASN A 239 -8.96 6.92 12.72
C ASN A 239 -9.64 8.25 13.08
N GLY A 240 -10.32 8.85 12.08
CA GLY A 240 -11.02 10.10 12.29
C GLY A 240 -11.95 10.47 11.14
N ARG A 241 -12.64 11.59 11.34
CA ARG A 241 -13.45 12.25 10.31
C ARG A 241 -13.01 13.70 10.18
N ALA A 242 -12.90 14.20 8.97
CA ALA A 242 -12.52 15.58 8.71
C ALA A 242 -13.35 16.19 7.59
N VAL A 243 -13.80 17.44 7.76
CA VAL A 243 -14.53 18.17 6.73
C VAL A 243 -13.55 18.94 5.84
N VAL A 244 -13.64 18.72 4.53
CA VAL A 244 -12.79 19.35 3.51
C VAL A 244 -13.03 20.85 3.49
N MET A 245 -11.95 21.64 3.54
CA MET A 245 -12.00 23.10 3.50
C MET A 245 -11.30 23.71 2.28
N ARG A 246 -10.21 23.09 1.80
CA ARG A 246 -9.46 23.55 0.62
C ARG A 246 -9.03 22.37 -0.23
N ILE A 247 -8.99 22.57 -1.54
CA ILE A 247 -8.63 21.57 -2.54
C ILE A 247 -7.59 22.10 -3.52
N GLY A 248 -6.89 21.19 -4.21
CA GLY A 248 -5.96 21.47 -5.31
C GLY A 248 -4.89 22.51 -4.94
N MET A 249 -4.70 23.51 -5.79
CA MET A 249 -3.67 24.55 -5.61
C MET A 249 -3.94 25.49 -4.42
N ALA A 250 -5.15 25.48 -3.84
CA ALA A 250 -5.49 26.28 -2.66
C ALA A 250 -5.04 25.62 -1.34
N THR A 251 -4.63 24.34 -1.36
CA THR A 251 -4.10 23.62 -0.19
C THR A 251 -2.70 24.12 0.21
N GLU A 252 -2.28 23.87 1.45
CA GLU A 252 -0.91 24.22 1.89
C GLU A 252 0.14 23.49 1.04
N PHE A 253 -0.12 22.22 0.67
CA PHE A 253 0.75 21.49 -0.24
C PHE A 253 0.75 22.08 -1.67
N GLY A 254 -0.40 22.56 -2.16
CA GLY A 254 -0.52 23.23 -3.44
C GLY A 254 0.32 24.53 -3.50
N LYS A 255 0.36 25.30 -2.40
CA LYS A 255 1.22 26.49 -2.28
C LYS A 255 2.71 26.13 -2.38
N ILE A 256 3.15 25.06 -1.67
CA ILE A 256 4.53 24.57 -1.75
C ILE A 256 4.83 24.07 -3.17
N ALA A 257 3.94 23.32 -3.80
CA ALA A 257 4.07 22.86 -5.17
C ALA A 257 4.22 24.04 -6.15
N SER A 258 3.51 25.14 -5.95
CA SER A 258 3.62 26.33 -6.80
C SER A 258 5.01 27.00 -6.73
N LEU A 259 5.66 26.94 -5.55
CA LEU A 259 7.01 27.46 -5.36
C LEU A 259 8.09 26.58 -6.01
N THR A 260 7.82 25.28 -6.08
CA THR A 260 8.74 24.27 -6.64
C THR A 260 8.54 23.99 -8.13
N GLN A 261 7.48 24.52 -8.74
CA GLN A 261 7.17 24.32 -10.18
C GLN A 261 8.27 24.76 -11.16
N ASN A 262 9.22 25.58 -10.72
CA ASN A 262 10.37 26.01 -11.53
C ASN A 262 11.64 25.18 -11.31
N MET A 263 11.61 24.14 -10.45
CA MET A 263 12.74 23.23 -10.29
C MET A 263 12.71 22.20 -11.42
N GLU A 264 13.77 22.12 -12.21
CA GLU A 264 13.94 21.08 -13.23
C GLU A 264 14.00 19.71 -12.55
N GLU A 265 13.27 18.72 -13.10
CA GLU A 265 13.36 17.33 -12.64
C GLU A 265 14.82 16.87 -12.74
N ALA A 266 15.35 16.25 -11.67
CA ALA A 266 16.71 15.74 -11.66
C ALA A 266 16.88 14.67 -12.75
N GLU A 267 17.89 14.83 -13.61
CA GLU A 267 18.22 13.84 -14.63
C GLU A 267 18.56 12.48 -14.02
N SER A 268 18.14 11.42 -14.69
CA SER A 268 18.45 10.04 -14.26
C SER A 268 19.95 9.74 -14.33
N PRO A 269 20.45 8.78 -13.53
CA PRO A 269 21.83 8.31 -13.65
C PRO A 269 22.18 7.88 -15.09
N LEU A 270 21.30 7.11 -15.72
CA LEU A 270 21.43 6.67 -17.11
C LEU A 270 21.48 7.86 -18.08
N GLN A 271 20.59 8.84 -17.92
CA GLN A 271 20.61 10.05 -18.75
C GLN A 271 21.93 10.80 -18.62
N ARG A 272 22.45 10.96 -17.38
CA ARG A 272 23.76 11.60 -17.13
C ARG A 272 24.90 10.84 -17.76
N ASP A 273 24.88 9.50 -17.70
CA ASP A 273 25.96 8.68 -18.31
C ASP A 273 25.90 8.70 -19.84
N LEU A 274 24.68 8.66 -20.42
CA LEU A 274 24.48 8.82 -21.87
C LEU A 274 24.90 10.19 -22.34
N ASP A 275 24.63 11.25 -21.60
CA ASP A 275 25.06 12.61 -21.89
C ASP A 275 26.61 12.74 -21.84
N ARG A 276 27.23 12.11 -20.82
CA ARG A 276 28.70 12.05 -20.71
C ARG A 276 29.30 11.30 -21.89
N LEU A 277 28.74 10.12 -22.24
CA LEU A 277 29.18 9.34 -23.39
C LEU A 277 29.05 10.14 -24.69
N THR A 278 27.89 10.77 -24.91
CA THR A 278 27.66 11.62 -26.10
C THR A 278 28.64 12.75 -26.19
N LYS A 279 28.93 13.44 -25.09
CA LYS A 279 29.98 14.51 -25.06
C LYS A 279 31.35 13.96 -25.39
N GLN A 280 31.74 12.79 -24.84
CA GLN A 280 33.05 12.17 -25.13
C GLN A 280 33.20 11.78 -26.62
N VAL A 281 32.15 11.11 -27.16
CA VAL A 281 32.13 10.72 -28.59
C VAL A 281 32.17 11.95 -29.49
N THR A 282 31.44 13.00 -29.12
CA THR A 282 31.47 14.28 -29.86
C THR A 282 32.85 14.90 -29.90
N ILE A 283 33.54 15.01 -28.75
CA ILE A 283 34.90 15.56 -28.69
C ILE A 283 35.83 14.70 -29.53
N PHE A 284 35.72 13.36 -29.44
CA PHE A 284 36.52 12.45 -30.25
C PHE A 284 36.24 12.64 -31.74
N ALA A 285 34.98 12.73 -32.16
CA ALA A 285 34.57 12.97 -33.54
C ALA A 285 35.14 14.29 -34.08
N MET A 286 35.07 15.36 -33.28
CA MET A 286 35.65 16.68 -33.63
C MET A 286 37.18 16.63 -33.79
N CYS A 287 37.89 15.96 -32.88
CA CYS A 287 39.33 15.78 -32.98
C CYS A 287 39.73 14.98 -34.23
N MET A 288 39.02 13.89 -34.51
CA MET A 288 39.23 13.07 -35.70
C MET A 288 38.93 13.84 -36.99
N GLY A 289 37.78 14.55 -37.00
CA GLY A 289 37.43 15.40 -38.16
C GLY A 289 38.49 16.46 -38.44
N LEU A 290 39.00 17.14 -37.40
CA LEU A 290 40.07 18.12 -37.54
C LEU A 290 41.39 17.48 -38.01
N ALA A 291 41.73 16.31 -37.47
CA ALA A 291 42.93 15.58 -37.88
C ALA A 291 42.86 15.14 -39.36
N PHE A 292 41.75 14.57 -39.80
CA PHE A 292 41.54 14.19 -41.20
C PHE A 292 41.45 15.39 -42.13
N PHE A 293 40.82 16.47 -41.69
CA PHE A 293 40.83 17.74 -42.43
C PHE A 293 42.23 18.22 -42.66
N SER A 294 43.06 18.27 -41.61
CA SER A 294 44.46 18.72 -41.70
C SER A 294 45.28 17.78 -42.58
N LEU A 295 45.11 16.45 -42.44
CA LEU A 295 45.80 15.46 -43.25
C LEU A 295 45.42 15.58 -44.73
N SER A 296 44.16 15.72 -45.06
CA SER A 296 43.67 15.90 -46.43
C SER A 296 44.19 17.18 -47.08
N LEU A 297 44.16 18.31 -46.34
CA LEU A 297 44.53 19.60 -46.83
C LEU A 297 46.08 19.76 -47.00
N PHE A 298 46.85 19.33 -45.96
CA PHE A 298 48.31 19.62 -45.92
C PHE A 298 49.19 18.47 -46.39
N VAL A 299 48.73 17.22 -46.35
CA VAL A 299 49.51 16.04 -46.75
C VAL A 299 49.05 15.50 -48.11
N VAL A 300 47.75 15.36 -48.30
CA VAL A 300 47.20 14.87 -49.60
C VAL A 300 47.06 15.99 -50.61
N HIS A 301 47.09 17.27 -50.17
CA HIS A 301 46.88 18.46 -50.98
C HIS A 301 45.56 18.55 -51.74
N GLU A 302 44.47 17.96 -51.12
CA GLU A 302 43.17 18.11 -51.69
C GLU A 302 42.64 19.56 -51.55
N PRO A 303 41.77 20.02 -52.46
CA PRO A 303 41.14 21.32 -52.34
C PRO A 303 40.39 21.47 -51.02
N PHE A 304 40.37 22.69 -50.44
CA PHE A 304 39.72 23.01 -49.18
C PHE A 304 38.28 22.44 -49.08
N ALA A 305 37.52 22.62 -50.17
CA ALA A 305 36.14 22.16 -50.23
C ALA A 305 36.01 20.62 -50.08
N GLN A 306 36.89 19.85 -50.74
CA GLN A 306 36.86 18.37 -50.64
C GLN A 306 37.34 17.90 -49.28
N SER A 307 38.40 18.49 -48.72
CA SER A 307 38.88 18.23 -47.37
C SER A 307 37.82 18.53 -46.31
N PHE A 308 37.07 19.63 -46.47
CA PHE A 308 35.98 20.02 -45.58
C PHE A 308 34.81 19.04 -45.64
N ILE A 309 34.39 18.64 -46.87
CA ILE A 309 33.31 17.65 -47.06
C ILE A 309 33.68 16.33 -46.35
N PHE A 310 34.92 15.87 -46.55
CA PHE A 310 35.37 14.62 -45.98
C PHE A 310 35.39 14.68 -44.44
N ALA A 311 35.96 15.74 -43.86
CA ALA A 311 36.00 15.96 -42.43
C ALA A 311 34.58 16.06 -41.80
N LEU A 312 33.70 16.82 -42.47
CA LEU A 312 32.30 16.95 -42.05
C LEU A 312 31.56 15.60 -42.03
N GLY A 313 31.73 14.82 -43.12
CA GLY A 313 31.15 13.47 -43.21
C GLY A 313 31.67 12.57 -42.10
N MET A 314 32.96 12.64 -41.74
CA MET A 314 33.51 11.89 -40.62
C MET A 314 32.91 12.33 -39.27
N VAL A 315 32.80 13.62 -39.01
CA VAL A 315 32.17 14.11 -37.76
C VAL A 315 30.74 13.64 -37.63
N VAL A 316 29.93 13.82 -38.66
CA VAL A 316 28.54 13.41 -38.66
C VAL A 316 28.37 11.88 -38.49
N ALA A 317 29.23 11.09 -39.13
CA ALA A 317 29.17 9.63 -39.05
C ALA A 317 29.46 9.06 -37.63
N PHE A 318 30.25 9.76 -36.82
CA PHE A 318 30.59 9.32 -35.46
C PHE A 318 29.59 9.77 -34.40
N ILE A 319 28.68 10.68 -34.69
CA ILE A 319 27.74 11.22 -33.69
C ILE A 319 26.50 10.31 -33.54
N PRO A 320 26.25 9.74 -32.36
CA PRO A 320 25.10 8.86 -32.15
C PRO A 320 23.83 9.67 -31.84
N GLU A 321 23.29 10.43 -32.80
CA GLU A 321 22.14 11.35 -32.60
C GLU A 321 20.87 10.64 -32.12
N GLY A 322 20.70 9.35 -32.47
CA GLY A 322 19.53 8.56 -32.08
C GLY A 322 19.65 7.83 -30.74
N LEU A 323 20.77 7.91 -30.01
CA LEU A 323 21.00 7.05 -28.84
C LEU A 323 20.01 7.32 -27.71
N LEU A 324 19.92 8.55 -27.23
CA LEU A 324 19.06 8.93 -26.11
C LEU A 324 17.55 8.72 -26.41
N PRO A 325 17.02 9.19 -27.55
CA PRO A 325 15.63 8.93 -27.91
C PRO A 325 15.30 7.44 -28.06
N THR A 326 16.22 6.64 -28.60
CA THR A 326 16.01 5.19 -28.77
C THR A 326 15.98 4.46 -27.44
N VAL A 327 16.87 4.79 -26.50
CA VAL A 327 16.88 4.23 -25.15
C VAL A 327 15.59 4.60 -24.42
N THR A 328 15.19 5.87 -24.43
CA THR A 328 13.96 6.34 -23.80
C THR A 328 12.72 5.64 -24.37
N LEU A 329 12.66 5.49 -25.70
CA LEU A 329 11.55 4.77 -26.35
C LEU A 329 11.54 3.28 -25.97
N SER A 330 12.70 2.64 -25.92
CA SER A 330 12.81 1.23 -25.50
C SER A 330 12.34 1.03 -24.07
N LEU A 331 12.76 1.90 -23.14
CA LEU A 331 12.28 1.88 -21.76
C LEU A 331 10.78 2.12 -21.66
N ALA A 332 10.25 3.09 -22.41
CA ALA A 332 8.80 3.35 -22.44
C ALA A 332 7.99 2.13 -22.97
N MET A 333 8.52 1.42 -23.97
CA MET A 333 7.92 0.19 -24.47
C MET A 333 8.01 -0.95 -23.46
N ALA A 334 9.13 -1.07 -22.72
CA ALA A 334 9.27 -2.04 -21.63
C ALA A 334 8.22 -1.78 -20.54
N VAL A 335 8.10 -0.55 -20.06
CA VAL A 335 7.08 -0.13 -19.08
C VAL A 335 5.67 -0.46 -19.56
N GLN A 336 5.35 -0.23 -20.84
CA GLN A 336 4.05 -0.59 -21.38
C GLN A 336 3.79 -2.11 -21.40
N ARG A 337 4.82 -2.93 -21.64
CA ARG A 337 4.72 -4.40 -21.53
C ARG A 337 4.52 -4.85 -20.09
N MET A 338 5.29 -4.27 -19.15
CA MET A 338 5.18 -4.57 -17.72
C MET A 338 3.79 -4.21 -17.18
N SER A 339 3.23 -3.05 -17.57
CA SER A 339 1.88 -2.65 -17.21
C SER A 339 0.80 -3.65 -17.66
N ARG A 340 0.96 -4.26 -18.85
CA ARG A 340 0.07 -5.33 -19.31
C ARG A 340 0.20 -6.64 -18.53
N ARG A 341 1.30 -6.80 -17.78
CA ARG A 341 1.56 -7.92 -16.87
C ARG A 341 1.36 -7.51 -15.40
N ASN A 342 0.46 -6.56 -15.15
CA ASN A 342 0.09 -6.06 -13.82
C ASN A 342 1.22 -5.36 -13.03
N ALA A 343 2.34 -5.05 -13.64
CA ALA A 343 3.45 -4.34 -13.02
C ALA A 343 3.49 -2.89 -13.54
N LEU A 344 2.93 -1.95 -12.79
CA LEU A 344 2.82 -0.55 -13.16
C LEU A 344 4.00 0.23 -12.61
N VAL A 345 4.92 0.66 -13.48
CA VAL A 345 6.12 1.42 -13.13
C VAL A 345 5.81 2.91 -13.08
N LYS A 346 6.18 3.58 -12.00
CA LYS A 346 5.99 5.02 -11.80
C LYS A 346 7.14 5.85 -12.36
N LYS A 347 8.36 5.31 -12.36
CA LYS A 347 9.57 5.98 -12.81
C LYS A 347 10.32 5.11 -13.85
N LEU A 348 10.68 5.68 -14.99
CA LEU A 348 11.40 4.96 -16.06
C LEU A 348 12.74 4.40 -15.59
N ASN A 349 13.41 5.10 -14.67
CA ASN A 349 14.73 4.72 -14.16
C ASN A 349 14.71 3.41 -13.36
N SER A 350 13.57 3.09 -12.72
CA SER A 350 13.42 1.89 -11.91
C SER A 350 13.36 0.61 -12.75
N VAL A 351 13.10 0.72 -14.07
CA VAL A 351 13.13 -0.43 -15.00
C VAL A 351 14.54 -0.99 -15.15
N GLU A 352 15.55 -0.11 -15.19
CA GLU A 352 16.95 -0.49 -15.29
C GLU A 352 17.41 -1.27 -14.04
N ALA A 353 17.07 -0.76 -12.85
CA ALA A 353 17.39 -1.41 -11.59
C ALA A 353 16.66 -2.75 -11.46
N LEU A 354 15.40 -2.85 -11.94
CA LEU A 354 14.63 -4.10 -11.92
C LEU A 354 15.33 -5.22 -12.69
N GLY A 355 15.81 -4.95 -13.91
CA GLY A 355 16.53 -5.93 -14.72
C GLY A 355 17.89 -6.35 -14.14
N SER A 356 18.42 -5.61 -13.17
CA SER A 356 19.68 -5.88 -12.48
C SER A 356 19.48 -6.42 -11.05
N THR A 357 18.24 -6.67 -10.62
CA THR A 357 17.92 -7.11 -9.26
C THR A 357 18.59 -8.43 -8.92
N SER A 358 19.32 -8.47 -7.81
CA SER A 358 19.99 -9.66 -7.28
C SER A 358 19.31 -10.22 -6.02
N VAL A 359 18.60 -9.36 -5.27
CA VAL A 359 17.89 -9.75 -4.05
C VAL A 359 16.50 -9.10 -4.01
N ILE A 360 15.48 -9.88 -3.65
CA ILE A 360 14.14 -9.41 -3.35
C ILE A 360 13.88 -9.56 -1.85
N CYS A 361 13.75 -8.45 -1.14
CA CYS A 361 13.28 -8.41 0.24
C CYS A 361 11.75 -8.32 0.22
N THR A 362 11.06 -9.26 0.82
CA THR A 362 9.60 -9.34 0.73
C THR A 362 8.95 -9.46 2.11
N ASP A 363 7.85 -8.73 2.33
CA ASP A 363 7.00 -9.02 3.48
C ASP A 363 6.22 -10.32 3.23
N LYS A 364 5.76 -10.94 4.30
CA LYS A 364 4.94 -12.15 4.26
C LYS A 364 3.48 -11.79 3.95
N THR A 365 2.88 -10.97 4.83
CA THR A 365 1.44 -10.71 4.86
C THR A 365 1.01 -9.85 3.68
N GLY A 366 -0.08 -10.22 3.00
CA GLY A 366 -0.60 -9.48 1.86
C GLY A 366 0.23 -9.58 0.56
N THR A 367 1.52 -9.91 0.67
CA THR A 367 2.46 -10.05 -0.46
C THR A 367 2.63 -11.50 -0.89
N LEU A 368 3.22 -12.34 -0.02
CA LEU A 368 3.41 -13.77 -0.28
C LEU A 368 2.18 -14.59 0.08
N THR A 369 1.34 -14.07 0.98
CA THR A 369 0.11 -14.67 1.43
C THR A 369 -1.11 -13.87 0.94
N GLN A 370 -2.29 -14.46 1.06
CA GLN A 370 -3.53 -13.87 0.54
C GLN A 370 -4.09 -12.75 1.43
N ASN A 371 -3.57 -12.59 2.66
CA ASN A 371 -4.12 -11.76 3.73
C ASN A 371 -5.57 -12.16 4.09
N GLU A 372 -5.86 -13.45 4.00
CA GLU A 372 -7.16 -14.04 4.29
C GLU A 372 -6.97 -15.20 5.28
N MET A 373 -7.12 -14.93 6.59
CA MET A 373 -7.02 -15.98 7.60
C MET A 373 -7.97 -17.13 7.28
N THR A 374 -7.48 -18.36 7.36
CA THR A 374 -8.24 -19.57 7.02
C THR A 374 -8.03 -20.61 8.10
N VAL A 375 -9.12 -21.18 8.63
CA VAL A 375 -9.06 -22.36 9.52
C VAL A 375 -8.69 -23.58 8.67
N ASN A 376 -7.60 -24.26 9.03
CA ASN A 376 -7.12 -25.45 8.34
C ASN A 376 -7.40 -26.73 9.12
N HIS A 377 -7.35 -26.66 10.45
CA HIS A 377 -7.60 -27.82 11.31
C HIS A 377 -8.51 -27.46 12.49
N LEU A 378 -9.35 -28.43 12.85
CA LEU A 378 -10.16 -28.40 14.06
C LEU A 378 -9.81 -29.63 14.88
N TRP A 379 -9.67 -29.46 16.19
CA TRP A 379 -9.34 -30.54 17.10
C TRP A 379 -10.31 -30.57 18.26
N THR A 380 -10.92 -31.72 18.49
CA THR A 380 -11.69 -32.03 19.70
C THR A 380 -11.00 -33.15 20.46
N ALA A 381 -11.35 -33.37 21.73
CA ALA A 381 -10.78 -34.46 22.50
C ALA A 381 -11.09 -35.85 21.90
N SER A 382 -12.10 -35.91 21.03
CA SER A 382 -12.59 -37.14 20.38
C SER A 382 -11.96 -37.36 19.01
N ARG A 383 -11.69 -36.27 18.27
CA ARG A 383 -11.33 -36.34 16.83
C ARG A 383 -10.59 -35.10 16.34
N GLU A 384 -9.83 -35.30 15.28
CA GLU A 384 -9.18 -34.24 14.50
C GLU A 384 -9.86 -34.15 13.14
N TYR A 385 -10.00 -32.88 12.64
CA TYR A 385 -10.61 -32.59 11.35
C TYR A 385 -9.69 -31.68 10.53
N GLU A 386 -9.72 -31.86 9.24
CA GLU A 386 -9.14 -30.95 8.25
C GLU A 386 -10.26 -30.08 7.62
N VAL A 387 -10.00 -28.80 7.41
CA VAL A 387 -10.91 -27.88 6.76
C VAL A 387 -10.36 -27.51 5.39
N THR A 388 -11.06 -27.89 4.34
CA THR A 388 -10.67 -27.60 2.96
C THR A 388 -11.19 -26.24 2.48
N GLY A 389 -10.64 -25.74 1.37
CA GLY A 389 -10.97 -24.43 0.83
C GLY A 389 -10.23 -23.30 1.55
N VAL A 390 -9.99 -22.19 0.82
CA VAL A 390 -9.13 -21.08 1.24
C VAL A 390 -9.91 -19.78 1.19
N GLY A 391 -9.58 -18.85 2.08
CA GLY A 391 -10.15 -17.51 2.11
C GLY A 391 -11.54 -17.43 2.77
N TYR A 392 -12.21 -16.29 2.50
CA TYR A 392 -13.48 -15.98 3.17
C TYR A 392 -14.73 -16.46 2.42
N ALA A 393 -14.58 -17.04 1.23
CA ALA A 393 -15.68 -17.78 0.61
C ALA A 393 -15.96 -19.06 1.39
N PRO A 394 -17.21 -19.37 1.76
CA PRO A 394 -17.57 -20.58 2.52
C PRO A 394 -17.55 -21.83 1.62
N GLU A 395 -16.61 -21.88 0.69
CA GLU A 395 -16.39 -23.01 -0.21
C GLU A 395 -15.41 -24.00 0.42
N GLY A 396 -15.73 -25.28 0.33
CA GLY A 396 -14.95 -26.33 0.95
C GLY A 396 -15.78 -27.18 1.89
N ARG A 397 -15.14 -27.99 2.71
CA ARG A 397 -15.78 -28.92 3.63
C ARG A 397 -14.87 -29.28 4.81
N ILE A 398 -15.45 -29.81 5.86
CA ILE A 398 -14.74 -30.38 7.03
C ILE A 398 -14.61 -31.88 6.80
N GLU A 399 -13.42 -32.42 6.96
CA GLU A 399 -13.11 -33.84 6.73
C GLU A 399 -12.37 -34.44 7.91
N SER A 400 -12.58 -35.74 8.14
CA SER A 400 -11.76 -36.54 9.07
C SER A 400 -11.59 -37.95 8.51
N GLY A 401 -10.34 -38.40 8.38
CA GLY A 401 -10.03 -39.71 7.80
C GLY A 401 -10.55 -39.92 6.37
N GLY A 402 -10.70 -38.82 5.59
CA GLY A 402 -11.22 -38.83 4.21
C GLY A 402 -12.76 -38.82 4.11
N ALA A 403 -13.49 -38.79 5.22
CA ALA A 403 -14.94 -38.64 5.25
C ALA A 403 -15.33 -37.19 5.54
N ALA A 404 -16.33 -36.65 4.81
CA ALA A 404 -16.86 -35.33 5.08
C ALA A 404 -17.78 -35.34 6.31
N TYR A 405 -17.69 -34.27 7.11
CA TYR A 405 -18.48 -34.03 8.32
C TYR A 405 -19.22 -32.69 8.23
N ARG A 406 -20.43 -32.68 8.74
CA ARG A 406 -21.21 -31.47 9.06
C ARG A 406 -21.26 -31.31 10.57
N ALA A 407 -21.52 -30.08 11.03
CA ALA A 407 -21.65 -29.80 12.46
C ALA A 407 -22.63 -30.78 13.17
N VAL A 408 -23.77 -31.06 12.56
CA VAL A 408 -24.82 -31.98 13.09
C VAL A 408 -24.38 -33.43 13.23
N ASP A 409 -23.26 -33.85 12.58
CA ASP A 409 -22.81 -35.25 12.62
C ASP A 409 -21.98 -35.55 13.89
N ASP A 410 -21.44 -34.51 14.55
CA ASP A 410 -20.62 -34.64 15.76
C ASP A 410 -20.92 -33.48 16.73
N PRO A 411 -21.50 -33.74 17.92
CA PRO A 411 -21.90 -32.72 18.86
C PRO A 411 -20.73 -31.94 19.50
N ASP A 412 -19.49 -32.44 19.44
CA ASP A 412 -18.33 -31.73 19.90
C ASP A 412 -17.85 -30.78 18.82
N LEU A 413 -17.93 -31.17 17.54
CA LEU A 413 -17.65 -30.31 16.38
C LEU A 413 -18.67 -29.17 16.29
N GLU A 414 -19.98 -29.47 16.44
CA GLU A 414 -21.04 -28.47 16.41
C GLU A 414 -20.80 -27.38 17.45
N LEU A 415 -20.54 -27.76 18.68
CA LEU A 415 -20.31 -26.80 19.77
C LEU A 415 -19.02 -26.02 19.62
N LEU A 416 -17.97 -26.63 19.03
CA LEU A 416 -16.71 -25.94 18.70
C LEU A 416 -16.97 -24.80 17.70
N LEU A 417 -17.64 -25.11 16.60
CA LEU A 417 -17.96 -24.15 15.54
C LEU A 417 -18.93 -23.06 16.01
N GLU A 418 -19.97 -23.42 16.78
CA GLU A 418 -20.91 -22.46 17.39
C GLU A 418 -20.15 -21.51 18.34
N GLY A 419 -19.31 -22.04 19.21
CA GLY A 419 -18.53 -21.26 20.18
C GLY A 419 -17.52 -20.33 19.50
N GLY A 420 -16.83 -20.81 18.47
CA GLY A 420 -15.92 -20.00 17.67
C GLY A 420 -16.61 -18.81 16.99
N LEU A 421 -17.77 -19.07 16.36
CA LEU A 421 -18.58 -18.06 15.67
C LEU A 421 -19.17 -17.05 16.65
N LEU A 422 -19.87 -17.51 17.70
CA LEU A 422 -20.59 -16.65 18.63
C LEU A 422 -19.66 -15.79 19.49
N CYS A 423 -18.48 -16.29 19.79
CA CYS A 423 -17.46 -15.57 20.57
C CYS A 423 -16.60 -14.68 19.66
N GLY A 424 -17.21 -13.79 18.86
CA GLY A 424 -16.54 -12.89 17.95
C GLY A 424 -17.38 -11.66 17.61
N ASN A 425 -16.73 -10.62 17.05
CA ASN A 425 -17.34 -9.35 16.64
C ASN A 425 -17.24 -9.13 15.13
N ALA A 426 -16.52 -9.99 14.41
CA ALA A 426 -16.39 -9.89 12.97
C ALA A 426 -17.71 -10.15 12.24
N ARG A 427 -17.82 -9.61 11.05
CA ARG A 427 -18.93 -9.85 10.12
C ARG A 427 -18.40 -10.07 8.72
N LEU A 428 -19.07 -10.93 7.97
CA LEU A 428 -18.79 -11.18 6.56
C LEU A 428 -19.94 -10.65 5.72
N ARG A 429 -19.60 -9.90 4.68
CA ARG A 429 -20.54 -9.49 3.64
C ARG A 429 -20.22 -10.22 2.35
N ALA A 430 -21.21 -10.91 1.81
CA ALA A 430 -21.08 -11.55 0.52
C ALA A 430 -20.97 -10.48 -0.59
N PRO A 431 -20.19 -10.74 -1.66
CA PRO A 431 -20.09 -9.83 -2.77
C PRO A 431 -21.42 -9.64 -3.49
N GLU A 432 -21.66 -8.44 -4.00
CA GLU A 432 -22.88 -8.13 -4.78
C GLU A 432 -22.79 -8.67 -6.23
N GLU A 433 -21.57 -8.86 -6.76
CA GLU A 433 -21.30 -9.40 -8.09
C GLU A 433 -20.54 -10.74 -8.02
N GLU A 434 -20.88 -11.70 -8.88
CA GLU A 434 -20.15 -12.97 -8.99
C GLU A 434 -18.68 -12.72 -9.35
N GLY A 435 -17.76 -13.32 -8.56
CA GLY A 435 -16.31 -13.20 -8.76
C GLY A 435 -15.63 -12.11 -7.94
N CYS A 436 -16.37 -11.28 -7.23
CA CYS A 436 -15.80 -10.35 -6.23
C CYS A 436 -15.52 -11.06 -4.90
N ARG A 437 -14.63 -10.45 -4.09
CA ARG A 437 -14.24 -11.01 -2.79
C ARG A 437 -15.26 -10.68 -1.71
N TYR A 438 -15.35 -11.56 -0.71
CA TYR A 438 -16.07 -11.28 0.53
C TYR A 438 -15.42 -10.10 1.28
N GLU A 439 -16.23 -9.20 1.80
CA GLU A 439 -15.77 -8.10 2.64
C GLU A 439 -15.81 -8.52 4.10
N VAL A 440 -14.71 -8.25 4.82
CA VAL A 440 -14.57 -8.53 6.25
C VAL A 440 -14.66 -7.23 7.02
N TYR A 441 -15.54 -7.20 8.00
CA TYR A 441 -15.65 -6.14 8.99
C TYR A 441 -15.22 -6.71 10.35
N GLY A 442 -14.13 -6.19 10.92
CA GLY A 442 -13.56 -6.65 12.19
C GLY A 442 -12.27 -7.47 12.01
N ASP A 443 -11.93 -8.25 13.04
CA ASP A 443 -10.66 -9.02 13.08
C ASP A 443 -10.69 -10.20 12.08
N PRO A 444 -9.70 -10.32 11.18
CA PRO A 444 -9.54 -11.44 10.25
C PRO A 444 -9.55 -12.82 10.93
N THR A 445 -9.00 -12.90 12.15
CA THR A 445 -9.00 -14.14 12.97
C THR A 445 -10.41 -14.56 13.35
N GLU A 446 -11.31 -13.61 13.58
CA GLU A 446 -12.72 -13.91 13.89
C GLU A 446 -13.51 -14.24 12.63
N ALA A 447 -13.20 -13.56 11.53
CA ALA A 447 -13.86 -13.82 10.25
C ALA A 447 -13.67 -15.26 9.77
N CYS A 448 -12.46 -15.82 9.90
CA CYS A 448 -12.22 -17.21 9.49
C CYS A 448 -12.99 -18.24 10.32
N LEU A 449 -13.33 -17.93 11.59
CA LEU A 449 -14.18 -18.80 12.43
C LEU A 449 -15.63 -18.84 11.92
N ILE A 450 -16.14 -17.71 11.43
CA ILE A 450 -17.46 -17.64 10.78
C ILE A 450 -17.47 -18.53 9.54
N VAL A 451 -16.44 -18.43 8.70
CA VAL A 451 -16.31 -19.24 7.48
C VAL A 451 -16.20 -20.73 7.81
N SER A 452 -15.44 -21.09 8.84
CA SER A 452 -15.33 -22.48 9.33
C SER A 452 -16.69 -23.03 9.76
N ALA A 453 -17.48 -22.25 10.50
CA ALA A 453 -18.82 -22.64 10.91
C ALA A 453 -19.78 -22.81 9.70
N GLN A 454 -19.71 -21.92 8.72
CA GLN A 454 -20.50 -22.03 7.48
C GLN A 454 -20.12 -23.29 6.66
N LYS A 455 -18.82 -23.63 6.57
CA LYS A 455 -18.37 -24.89 5.96
C LYS A 455 -18.89 -26.12 6.70
N GLY A 456 -19.09 -25.99 8.01
CA GLY A 456 -19.78 -27.00 8.84
C GLY A 456 -21.30 -27.05 8.64
N GLY A 457 -21.88 -26.12 7.88
CA GLY A 457 -23.31 -26.03 7.60
C GLY A 457 -24.10 -25.24 8.64
N ILE A 458 -23.45 -24.40 9.44
CA ILE A 458 -24.09 -23.49 10.41
C ILE A 458 -24.38 -22.16 9.71
N ASP A 459 -25.61 -21.69 9.80
CA ASP A 459 -26.03 -20.36 9.37
C ASP A 459 -25.79 -19.35 10.50
N PRO A 460 -24.90 -18.36 10.35
CA PRO A 460 -24.60 -17.38 11.36
C PRO A 460 -25.82 -16.58 11.84
N ALA A 461 -26.69 -16.16 10.91
CA ALA A 461 -27.88 -15.37 11.24
C ALA A 461 -28.93 -16.17 12.04
N GLU A 462 -29.08 -17.44 11.71
CA GLU A 462 -29.98 -18.33 12.47
C GLU A 462 -29.42 -18.63 13.84
N LEU A 463 -28.12 -18.88 13.97
CA LEU A 463 -27.47 -19.16 15.24
C LEU A 463 -27.54 -17.93 16.17
N GLU A 464 -27.24 -16.73 15.69
CA GLU A 464 -27.36 -15.50 16.48
C GLU A 464 -28.80 -15.24 16.96
N ARG A 465 -29.80 -15.57 16.15
CA ARG A 465 -31.22 -15.46 16.54
C ARG A 465 -31.59 -16.47 17.61
N ARG A 466 -31.10 -17.72 17.50
CA ARG A 466 -31.35 -18.80 18.46
C ARG A 466 -30.64 -18.58 19.80
N MET A 467 -29.43 -17.97 19.73
CA MET A 467 -28.57 -17.67 20.87
C MET A 467 -28.15 -16.20 20.90
N PRO A 468 -29.06 -15.25 21.18
CA PRO A 468 -28.74 -13.84 21.18
C PRO A 468 -27.74 -13.48 22.27
N ARG A 469 -26.77 -12.64 21.93
CA ARG A 469 -25.74 -12.14 22.85
C ARG A 469 -26.39 -11.20 23.88
N VAL A 470 -26.11 -11.41 25.15
CA VAL A 470 -26.62 -10.59 26.27
C VAL A 470 -25.49 -9.84 26.99
N LYS A 471 -24.25 -10.32 26.91
CA LYS A 471 -23.06 -9.68 27.51
C LYS A 471 -21.82 -10.03 26.75
N GLU A 472 -20.86 -9.10 26.76
CA GLU A 472 -19.51 -9.30 26.24
C GLU A 472 -18.48 -8.90 27.30
N LEU A 473 -17.42 -9.71 27.41
CA LEU A 473 -16.18 -9.41 28.10
C LEU A 473 -15.10 -9.33 27.00
N PRO A 474 -14.73 -8.13 26.53
CA PRO A 474 -13.93 -7.96 25.33
C PRO A 474 -12.54 -8.57 25.47
N PHE A 475 -11.87 -8.75 24.34
CA PHE A 475 -10.49 -9.22 24.31
C PHE A 475 -9.56 -8.24 25.07
N GLU A 476 -8.68 -8.78 25.87
CA GLU A 476 -7.65 -8.05 26.57
C GLU A 476 -6.31 -8.76 26.41
N SER A 477 -5.28 -8.04 25.93
CA SER A 477 -3.96 -8.59 25.67
C SER A 477 -3.29 -9.23 26.89
N ARG A 478 -3.60 -8.74 28.10
CA ARG A 478 -3.10 -9.31 29.35
C ARG A 478 -3.74 -10.67 29.66
N ARG A 479 -5.06 -10.79 29.43
CA ARG A 479 -5.83 -12.04 29.61
C ARG A 479 -5.70 -13.00 28.45
N LYS A 480 -5.39 -12.52 27.24
CA LYS A 480 -5.28 -13.24 25.96
C LYS A 480 -6.53 -14.04 25.61
N ARG A 481 -7.71 -13.55 25.98
CA ARG A 481 -9.00 -14.19 25.73
C ARG A 481 -10.15 -13.19 25.76
N MET A 482 -11.25 -13.57 25.18
CA MET A 482 -12.54 -12.88 25.26
C MET A 482 -13.64 -13.87 25.61
N THR A 483 -14.76 -13.34 26.10
CA THR A 483 -15.92 -14.16 26.46
C THR A 483 -17.21 -13.44 26.06
N THR A 484 -18.13 -14.17 25.44
CA THR A 484 -19.47 -13.69 25.14
C THR A 484 -20.50 -14.54 25.86
N VAL A 485 -21.57 -13.93 26.37
CA VAL A 485 -22.66 -14.61 27.07
C VAL A 485 -23.92 -14.53 26.22
N HIS A 486 -24.55 -15.66 26.04
CA HIS A 486 -25.74 -15.82 25.20
C HIS A 486 -26.92 -16.34 25.99
N ALA A 487 -28.14 -15.85 25.68
CA ALA A 487 -29.38 -16.43 26.14
C ALA A 487 -29.71 -17.63 25.24
N LEU A 488 -30.33 -18.66 25.83
CA LEU A 488 -30.69 -19.91 25.15
C LEU A 488 -32.21 -20.04 25.08
N GLU A 489 -32.72 -20.51 23.95
CA GLU A 489 -34.13 -20.93 23.82
C GLU A 489 -34.37 -22.26 24.52
N GLU A 490 -33.40 -23.18 24.41
CA GLU A 490 -33.40 -24.47 25.09
C GLU A 490 -32.22 -24.58 26.06
N PRO A 491 -32.40 -25.20 27.24
CA PRO A 491 -31.34 -25.27 28.23
C PRO A 491 -30.18 -26.16 27.79
N VAL A 492 -28.95 -25.64 27.91
CA VAL A 492 -27.68 -26.40 27.77
C VAL A 492 -27.17 -26.71 29.17
N ASP A 493 -26.96 -28.01 29.47
CA ASP A 493 -26.55 -28.49 30.80
C ASP A 493 -27.47 -27.95 31.94
N GLY A 494 -28.77 -27.76 31.65
CA GLY A 494 -29.75 -27.25 32.61
C GLY A 494 -29.75 -25.72 32.80
N ALA A 495 -28.97 -24.99 32.04
CA ALA A 495 -28.86 -23.53 32.14
C ALA A 495 -29.49 -22.82 30.94
N MET A 496 -30.16 -21.68 31.18
CA MET A 496 -30.75 -20.81 30.15
C MET A 496 -29.80 -19.76 29.61
N ARG A 497 -28.54 -19.78 30.03
CA ARG A 497 -27.45 -18.93 29.51
C ARG A 497 -26.18 -19.74 29.37
N VAL A 498 -25.40 -19.42 28.34
CA VAL A 498 -24.08 -20.00 28.11
C VAL A 498 -23.06 -18.87 27.89
N ALA A 499 -21.89 -19.04 28.48
CA ALA A 499 -20.73 -18.21 28.19
C ALA A 499 -19.78 -19.02 27.30
N PHE A 500 -19.42 -18.47 26.13
CA PHE A 500 -18.35 -18.98 25.29
C PHE A 500 -17.08 -18.14 25.50
N THR A 501 -15.97 -18.81 25.72
CA THR A 501 -14.65 -18.21 25.90
C THR A 501 -13.72 -18.71 24.81
N LYS A 502 -13.13 -17.79 24.04
CA LYS A 502 -12.05 -18.12 23.10
C LYS A 502 -10.76 -17.38 23.45
N GLY A 503 -9.62 -17.98 23.18
CA GLY A 503 -8.33 -17.33 23.44
C GLY A 503 -7.13 -18.24 23.28
N ALA A 504 -6.00 -17.79 23.79
CA ALA A 504 -4.75 -18.55 23.76
C ALA A 504 -4.92 -19.91 24.49
N PRO A 505 -4.53 -21.05 23.88
CA PRO A 505 -4.77 -22.38 24.44
C PRO A 505 -4.27 -22.54 25.86
N ASN A 506 -3.05 -22.08 26.18
CA ASN A 506 -2.50 -22.12 27.54
C ASN A 506 -3.40 -21.45 28.58
N GLU A 507 -4.00 -20.30 28.23
CA GLU A 507 -4.84 -19.53 29.15
C GLU A 507 -6.20 -20.19 29.34
N VAL A 508 -6.83 -20.65 28.26
CA VAL A 508 -8.16 -21.27 28.31
C VAL A 508 -8.11 -22.64 29.00
N VAL A 509 -7.11 -23.49 28.66
CA VAL A 509 -6.93 -24.82 29.27
C VAL A 509 -6.65 -24.73 30.78
N ARG A 510 -5.93 -23.70 31.23
CA ARG A 510 -5.66 -23.46 32.65
C ARG A 510 -6.96 -23.19 33.43
N LEU A 511 -7.95 -22.56 32.81
CA LEU A 511 -9.25 -22.21 33.45
C LEU A 511 -10.28 -23.29 33.32
N ALA A 512 -10.02 -24.35 32.50
CA ALA A 512 -10.92 -25.46 32.30
C ALA A 512 -10.66 -26.56 33.33
N ASP A 513 -11.70 -26.95 34.04
CA ASP A 513 -11.72 -28.11 34.97
C ASP A 513 -12.49 -29.30 34.39
N ARG A 514 -13.10 -29.13 33.22
CA ARG A 514 -13.83 -30.11 32.47
C ARG A 514 -13.47 -30.09 31.00
N VAL A 515 -13.73 -31.19 30.31
CA VAL A 515 -13.53 -31.32 28.86
C VAL A 515 -14.68 -32.11 28.26
N ARG A 516 -15.06 -31.74 27.02
CA ARG A 516 -16.07 -32.43 26.26
C ARG A 516 -15.45 -33.55 25.42
N VAL A 517 -16.00 -34.78 25.52
CA VAL A 517 -15.50 -35.97 24.82
C VAL A 517 -16.71 -36.79 24.34
N GLY A 518 -16.94 -36.89 23.04
CA GLY A 518 -18.01 -37.66 22.43
C GLY A 518 -19.38 -37.21 22.91
N GLY A 519 -19.64 -35.92 23.00
CA GLY A 519 -20.90 -35.33 23.46
C GLY A 519 -21.07 -35.31 24.98
N ARG A 520 -20.10 -35.81 25.77
CA ARG A 520 -20.20 -35.89 27.24
C ARG A 520 -19.19 -34.99 27.92
N VAL A 521 -19.58 -34.38 29.01
CA VAL A 521 -18.67 -33.58 29.85
C VAL A 521 -18.01 -34.52 30.87
N VAL A 522 -16.68 -34.51 30.88
CA VAL A 522 -15.86 -35.29 31.82
C VAL A 522 -14.86 -34.38 32.54
N PRO A 523 -14.36 -34.77 33.74
CA PRO A 523 -13.32 -33.98 34.42
C PRO A 523 -12.06 -33.85 33.60
N MET A 524 -11.44 -32.70 33.66
CA MET A 524 -10.13 -32.43 33.04
C MET A 524 -9.04 -33.13 33.85
N THR A 525 -8.33 -34.06 33.23
CA THR A 525 -7.18 -34.74 33.83
C THR A 525 -5.87 -34.14 33.30
N ASP A 526 -4.75 -34.36 34.02
CA ASP A 526 -3.44 -33.89 33.59
C ASP A 526 -3.04 -34.51 32.23
N GLY A 527 -3.31 -35.80 32.00
CA GLY A 527 -3.06 -36.43 30.73
C GLY A 527 -3.91 -35.87 29.56
N MET A 528 -5.12 -35.34 29.87
CA MET A 528 -5.91 -34.63 28.85
C MET A 528 -5.34 -33.25 28.57
N ARG A 529 -4.89 -32.53 29.60
CA ARG A 529 -4.16 -31.25 29.42
C ARG A 529 -2.93 -31.43 28.54
N GLU A 530 -2.12 -32.45 28.80
CA GLU A 530 -0.95 -32.78 28.00
C GLU A 530 -1.32 -33.08 26.54
N ARG A 531 -2.38 -33.85 26.29
CA ARG A 531 -2.86 -34.12 24.94
C ARG A 531 -3.30 -32.86 24.18
N ILE A 532 -4.06 -31.98 24.84
CA ILE A 532 -4.50 -30.72 24.25
C ILE A 532 -3.30 -29.86 23.92
N MET A 533 -2.34 -29.73 24.84
CA MET A 533 -1.14 -28.94 24.61
C MET A 533 -0.23 -29.53 23.55
N ALA A 534 -0.11 -30.86 23.47
CA ALA A 534 0.65 -31.51 22.41
C ALA A 534 0.03 -31.26 21.03
N ALA A 535 -1.30 -31.26 20.89
CA ALA A 535 -1.98 -30.88 19.65
C ALA A 535 -1.73 -29.41 19.30
N ASN A 536 -1.84 -28.50 20.29
CA ASN A 536 -1.49 -27.10 20.10
C ASN A 536 -0.05 -26.91 19.60
N ASP A 537 0.90 -27.58 20.23
CA ASP A 537 2.33 -27.46 19.91
C ASP A 537 2.65 -28.01 18.51
N ALA A 538 1.97 -29.10 18.10
CA ALA A 538 2.09 -29.65 16.76
C ALA A 538 1.60 -28.63 15.71
N TYR A 539 0.41 -28.07 15.89
CA TYR A 539 -0.09 -27.03 14.97
C TYR A 539 0.77 -25.75 14.96
N ALA A 540 1.27 -25.33 16.14
CA ALA A 540 2.16 -24.19 16.24
C ALA A 540 3.52 -24.43 15.57
N ALA A 541 4.05 -25.66 15.62
CA ALA A 541 5.27 -26.04 14.91
C ALA A 541 5.10 -25.95 13.38
N ASP A 542 3.89 -26.24 12.88
CA ASP A 542 3.51 -26.06 11.47
C ASP A 542 3.22 -24.61 11.09
N GLY A 543 3.39 -23.66 12.03
CA GLY A 543 3.21 -22.24 11.81
C GLY A 543 1.75 -21.77 11.87
N LEU A 544 0.85 -22.62 12.36
CA LEU A 544 -0.57 -22.25 12.53
C LEU A 544 -0.77 -21.43 13.81
N ARG A 545 -1.67 -20.47 13.75
CA ARG A 545 -2.23 -19.80 14.91
C ARG A 545 -3.33 -20.65 15.50
N VAL A 546 -3.27 -20.94 16.79
CA VAL A 546 -4.25 -21.81 17.46
C VAL A 546 -5.07 -21.01 18.46
N LEU A 547 -6.37 -21.16 18.39
CA LEU A 547 -7.32 -20.67 19.39
C LEU A 547 -8.02 -21.85 20.08
N ALA A 548 -8.15 -21.75 21.38
CA ALA A 548 -8.96 -22.67 22.16
C ALA A 548 -10.36 -22.08 22.38
N VAL A 549 -11.37 -22.94 22.29
CA VAL A 549 -12.77 -22.63 22.59
C VAL A 549 -13.21 -23.46 23.79
N ALA A 550 -13.84 -22.79 24.74
CA ALA A 550 -14.44 -23.39 25.91
C ALA A 550 -15.78 -22.74 26.21
N TYR A 551 -16.65 -23.43 26.96
CA TYR A 551 -17.91 -22.85 27.39
C TYR A 551 -18.17 -23.07 28.91
N ARG A 552 -19.12 -22.31 29.44
CA ARG A 552 -19.69 -22.51 30.77
C ARG A 552 -21.20 -22.30 30.73
N ALA A 553 -21.94 -23.29 31.17
CA ALA A 553 -23.37 -23.17 31.42
C ALA A 553 -23.62 -22.30 32.66
N LEU A 554 -24.43 -21.27 32.53
CA LEU A 554 -24.71 -20.27 33.58
C LEU A 554 -26.14 -20.45 34.14
N GLY A 555 -26.35 -21.48 34.95
CA GLY A 555 -27.62 -21.81 35.58
C GLY A 555 -27.59 -21.62 37.11
N ALA A 556 -28.78 -21.49 37.71
CA ALA A 556 -28.93 -21.30 39.15
C ALA A 556 -28.48 -22.52 40.01
N ASP A 557 -28.34 -23.69 39.38
CA ASP A 557 -28.12 -24.97 40.09
C ASP A 557 -26.82 -25.70 39.71
N ALA A 558 -26.01 -25.12 38.80
CA ALA A 558 -24.72 -25.70 38.46
C ALA A 558 -23.72 -25.47 39.61
N ALA A 559 -23.80 -26.38 40.60
CA ALA A 559 -22.77 -26.58 41.63
C ALA A 559 -22.59 -25.48 42.70
N GLY A 560 -23.64 -24.89 43.24
CA GLY A 560 -23.51 -24.08 44.47
C GLY A 560 -22.61 -22.82 44.39
N GLU A 561 -22.05 -22.54 43.23
CA GLU A 561 -21.21 -21.41 42.94
C GLU A 561 -22.03 -20.33 42.23
N GLY A 562 -22.73 -19.51 43.03
CA GLY A 562 -23.67 -18.49 42.59
C GLY A 562 -23.14 -17.61 41.44
N VAL A 563 -23.57 -17.93 40.21
CA VAL A 563 -23.49 -16.97 39.10
C VAL A 563 -24.50 -15.86 39.41
N PRO A 564 -24.10 -14.59 39.48
CA PRO A 564 -24.99 -13.49 39.79
C PRO A 564 -26.18 -13.44 38.82
N ALA A 565 -27.37 -13.16 39.31
CA ALA A 565 -28.55 -13.00 38.44
C ALA A 565 -28.44 -11.77 37.52
N SER A 566 -27.75 -10.73 37.97
CA SER A 566 -27.57 -9.48 37.23
C SER A 566 -26.40 -9.58 36.24
N LEU A 567 -26.64 -9.22 34.96
CA LEU A 567 -25.62 -9.13 33.92
C LEU A 567 -24.52 -8.09 34.23
N SER A 568 -24.83 -7.08 35.07
CA SER A 568 -23.84 -6.07 35.48
C SER A 568 -22.72 -6.65 36.36
N ALA A 569 -23.01 -7.76 37.05
CA ALA A 569 -22.04 -8.46 37.91
C ALA A 569 -21.21 -9.51 37.13
N TYR A 570 -21.40 -9.67 35.83
CA TYR A 570 -20.60 -10.58 34.99
C TYR A 570 -19.24 -9.94 34.69
N THR A 571 -18.25 -10.31 35.49
CA THR A 571 -16.84 -9.91 35.32
C THR A 571 -16.02 -11.12 34.89
N PRO A 572 -14.80 -10.92 34.33
CA PRO A 572 -13.90 -12.02 33.98
C PRO A 572 -13.69 -13.00 35.16
N ASP A 573 -13.44 -12.51 36.38
CA ASP A 573 -13.18 -13.34 37.56
C ASP A 573 -14.39 -14.19 37.95
N VAL A 574 -15.61 -13.79 37.60
CA VAL A 574 -16.85 -14.51 37.88
C VAL A 574 -17.17 -15.53 36.79
N ILE A 575 -17.02 -15.17 35.53
CA ILE A 575 -17.48 -15.97 34.39
C ILE A 575 -16.38 -16.88 33.83
N GLU A 576 -15.16 -16.41 33.75
CA GLU A 576 -14.02 -17.14 33.12
C GLU A 576 -13.36 -18.11 34.11
N ARG A 577 -14.13 -18.97 34.73
CA ARG A 577 -13.69 -20.04 35.65
C ARG A 577 -14.58 -21.25 35.51
N HIS A 578 -14.08 -22.42 35.88
CA HIS A 578 -14.80 -23.70 35.74
C HIS A 578 -15.31 -23.94 34.32
N LEU A 579 -14.44 -23.62 33.36
CA LEU A 579 -14.77 -23.79 31.95
C LEU A 579 -14.77 -25.28 31.57
N THR A 580 -15.61 -25.62 30.60
CA THR A 580 -15.58 -26.88 29.89
C THR A 580 -14.87 -26.66 28.56
N PHE A 581 -13.70 -27.25 28.39
CA PHE A 581 -12.94 -27.18 27.13
C PHE A 581 -13.67 -27.93 26.02
N VAL A 582 -13.79 -27.35 24.84
CA VAL A 582 -14.46 -27.93 23.66
C VAL A 582 -13.43 -28.41 22.64
N GLY A 583 -12.56 -27.52 22.18
CA GLY A 583 -11.61 -27.83 21.13
C GLY A 583 -10.63 -26.72 20.80
N LEU A 584 -9.83 -26.98 19.77
CA LEU A 584 -8.89 -26.04 19.18
C LEU A 584 -9.27 -25.77 17.72
N GLU A 585 -9.12 -24.52 17.32
CA GLU A 585 -9.21 -24.08 15.92
C GLU A 585 -7.85 -23.56 15.48
N ALA A 586 -7.23 -24.23 14.50
CA ALA A 586 -5.90 -23.91 14.00
C ALA A 586 -6.00 -23.29 12.60
N MET A 587 -5.43 -22.11 12.44
CA MET A 587 -5.59 -21.25 11.27
C MET A 587 -4.29 -20.63 10.82
N MET A 588 -4.23 -20.26 9.57
CA MET A 588 -3.12 -19.50 8.98
C MET A 588 -3.61 -18.60 7.86
N ASP A 589 -2.81 -17.61 7.52
CA ASP A 589 -2.93 -16.87 6.28
C ASP A 589 -2.18 -17.67 5.19
N PRO A 590 -2.88 -18.29 4.23
CA PRO A 590 -2.29 -19.20 3.28
C PRO A 590 -1.41 -18.48 2.24
N PRO A 591 -0.31 -19.11 1.79
CA PRO A 591 0.46 -18.59 0.67
C PRO A 591 -0.40 -18.53 -0.60
N ARG A 592 -0.13 -17.55 -1.46
CA ARG A 592 -0.76 -17.48 -2.78
C ARG A 592 -0.31 -18.66 -3.64
N PRO A 593 -1.18 -19.28 -4.43
CA PRO A 593 -0.87 -20.49 -5.20
C PRO A 593 0.33 -20.35 -6.15
N GLU A 594 0.52 -19.14 -6.72
CA GLU A 594 1.54 -18.84 -7.73
C GLU A 594 2.93 -18.60 -7.13
N VAL A 595 3.01 -18.27 -5.84
CA VAL A 595 4.26 -17.79 -5.21
C VAL A 595 5.34 -18.87 -5.22
N ALA A 596 5.01 -20.13 -4.97
CA ALA A 596 6.01 -21.20 -4.97
C ALA A 596 6.69 -21.36 -6.35
N ALA A 597 5.92 -21.23 -7.45
CA ALA A 597 6.46 -21.26 -8.80
C ALA A 597 7.35 -20.04 -9.07
N ALA A 598 6.91 -18.85 -8.67
CA ALA A 598 7.65 -17.61 -8.82
C ALA A 598 8.98 -17.62 -8.03
N VAL A 599 8.97 -18.15 -6.80
CA VAL A 599 10.19 -18.33 -5.98
C VAL A 599 11.18 -19.27 -6.68
N ALA A 600 10.70 -20.39 -7.24
CA ALA A 600 11.56 -21.32 -7.99
C ALA A 600 12.16 -20.66 -9.24
N GLU A 601 11.45 -19.74 -9.87
CA GLU A 601 11.91 -18.98 -11.04
C GLU A 601 12.97 -17.94 -10.66
N CYS A 602 12.75 -17.15 -9.60
CA CYS A 602 13.76 -16.25 -9.03
C CYS A 602 15.06 -17.01 -8.73
N ARG A 603 14.97 -18.18 -8.11
CA ARG A 603 16.14 -19.00 -7.78
C ARG A 603 16.90 -19.46 -9.03
N ARG A 604 16.18 -19.90 -10.08
CA ARG A 604 16.79 -20.26 -11.38
C ARG A 604 17.49 -19.08 -12.04
N ALA A 605 16.97 -17.88 -11.85
CA ALA A 605 17.57 -16.64 -12.34
C ALA A 605 18.75 -16.15 -11.47
N GLY A 606 19.04 -16.81 -10.35
CA GLY A 606 20.09 -16.38 -9.40
C GLY A 606 19.66 -15.25 -8.46
N ILE A 607 18.37 -14.93 -8.41
CA ILE A 607 17.80 -13.89 -7.54
C ILE A 607 17.46 -14.54 -6.18
N ARG A 608 18.04 -13.99 -5.11
CA ARG A 608 17.76 -14.43 -3.75
C ARG A 608 16.50 -13.75 -3.20
N ILE A 609 15.73 -14.48 -2.41
CA ILE A 609 14.57 -13.93 -1.72
C ILE A 609 14.85 -13.94 -0.22
N VAL A 610 14.68 -12.79 0.43
CA VAL A 610 14.82 -12.61 1.88
C VAL A 610 13.46 -12.19 2.43
N MET A 611 12.87 -13.02 3.29
CA MET A 611 11.61 -12.67 3.95
C MET A 611 11.88 -11.80 5.16
N ILE A 612 11.17 -10.66 5.26
CA ILE A 612 11.27 -9.69 6.34
C ILE A 612 9.87 -9.33 6.82
N THR A 613 9.43 -9.86 7.95
CA THR A 613 8.04 -9.71 8.40
C THR A 613 7.91 -9.22 9.84
N GLY A 614 6.78 -8.60 10.16
CA GLY A 614 6.34 -8.30 11.53
C GLY A 614 5.85 -9.54 12.31
N ASP A 615 5.63 -10.66 11.63
CA ASP A 615 5.07 -11.87 12.22
C ASP A 615 6.04 -12.67 13.09
N TYR A 616 5.46 -13.69 13.76
CA TYR A 616 6.21 -14.61 14.61
C TYR A 616 7.14 -15.52 13.79
N GLY A 617 8.34 -15.76 14.32
CA GLY A 617 9.41 -16.47 13.60
C GLY A 617 9.06 -17.87 13.12
N LEU A 618 8.31 -18.67 13.90
CA LEU A 618 7.90 -20.02 13.50
C LEU A 618 6.93 -19.99 12.33
N THR A 619 5.97 -19.06 12.33
CA THR A 619 5.02 -18.86 11.22
C THR A 619 5.76 -18.42 9.95
N ALA A 620 6.67 -17.47 10.06
CA ALA A 620 7.48 -17.00 8.94
C ALA A 620 8.35 -18.13 8.35
N ALA A 621 8.99 -18.92 9.21
CA ALA A 621 9.81 -20.07 8.80
C ALA A 621 8.98 -21.16 8.10
N SER A 622 7.78 -21.48 8.62
CA SER A 622 6.87 -22.45 8.02
C SER A 622 6.46 -22.01 6.61
N ILE A 623 6.02 -20.77 6.44
CA ILE A 623 5.67 -20.23 5.13
C ILE A 623 6.86 -20.23 4.18
N ALA A 624 8.05 -19.78 4.63
CA ALA A 624 9.26 -19.72 3.81
C ALA A 624 9.66 -21.11 3.27
N ARG A 625 9.48 -22.17 4.09
CA ARG A 625 9.70 -23.57 3.65
C ARG A 625 8.64 -24.03 2.64
N ARG A 626 7.35 -23.76 2.92
CA ARG A 626 6.22 -24.16 2.04
C ARG A 626 6.33 -23.59 0.64
N ILE A 627 6.76 -22.34 0.51
CA ILE A 627 6.89 -21.66 -0.79
C ILE A 627 8.29 -21.81 -1.41
N GLY A 628 9.21 -22.50 -0.73
CA GLY A 628 10.54 -22.82 -1.26
C GLY A 628 11.55 -21.68 -1.19
N ILE A 629 11.33 -20.62 -0.39
CA ILE A 629 12.36 -19.59 -0.11
C ILE A 629 13.56 -20.23 0.60
N VAL A 630 13.30 -21.22 1.45
CA VAL A 630 14.28 -21.94 2.24
C VAL A 630 14.26 -23.43 1.88
N GLU A 631 15.44 -24.02 1.70
CA GLU A 631 15.63 -25.46 1.47
C GLU A 631 16.45 -26.06 2.61
N GLY A 632 16.02 -27.26 3.05
CA GLY A 632 16.72 -27.98 4.13
C GLY A 632 16.48 -27.38 5.52
N ASP A 633 17.35 -27.78 6.45
CA ASP A 633 17.23 -27.44 7.89
C ASP A 633 18.10 -26.25 8.32
N ASP A 634 18.98 -25.75 7.44
CA ASP A 634 19.91 -24.67 7.74
C ASP A 634 19.26 -23.29 7.52
N LEU A 635 18.25 -22.97 8.34
CA LEU A 635 17.55 -21.69 8.35
C LEU A 635 17.92 -20.89 9.60
N SER A 636 18.45 -19.70 9.39
CA SER A 636 18.57 -18.70 10.46
C SER A 636 17.28 -17.87 10.55
N VAL A 637 16.57 -17.97 11.66
CA VAL A 637 15.45 -17.06 11.97
C VAL A 637 15.95 -16.01 12.95
N ILE A 638 15.94 -14.75 12.54
CA ILE A 638 16.46 -13.62 13.31
C ILE A 638 15.29 -12.72 13.71
N SER A 639 15.08 -12.54 15.00
CA SER A 639 14.09 -11.61 15.52
C SER A 639 14.60 -10.17 15.50
N GLY A 640 13.66 -9.18 15.49
CA GLY A 640 14.04 -7.77 15.62
C GLY A 640 14.86 -7.47 16.88
N PHE A 641 14.58 -8.17 17.99
CA PHE A 641 15.35 -8.05 19.22
C PHE A 641 16.81 -8.57 19.08
N GLU A 642 17.02 -9.68 18.38
CA GLU A 642 18.36 -10.19 18.08
C GLU A 642 19.10 -9.26 17.13
N LEU A 643 18.43 -8.79 16.08
CA LEU A 643 18.99 -7.85 15.12
C LEU A 643 19.42 -6.53 15.79
N SER A 644 18.68 -6.03 16.79
CA SER A 644 19.06 -4.81 17.51
C SER A 644 20.37 -4.92 18.28
N LYS A 645 20.81 -6.14 18.61
CA LYS A 645 22.06 -6.43 19.31
C LYS A 645 23.21 -6.83 18.39
N MET A 646 22.89 -7.14 17.14
CA MET A 646 23.83 -7.66 16.15
C MET A 646 24.65 -6.53 15.52
N GLY A 647 25.95 -6.72 15.39
CA GLY A 647 26.84 -5.81 14.65
C GLY A 647 26.67 -5.95 13.12
N ASP A 648 27.17 -4.98 12.38
CA ASP A 648 26.98 -4.95 10.92
C ASP A 648 27.76 -6.06 10.20
N GLU A 649 28.94 -6.46 10.70
CA GLU A 649 29.71 -7.61 10.15
C GLU A 649 28.96 -8.93 10.35
N GLU A 650 28.37 -9.13 11.52
CA GLU A 650 27.59 -10.32 11.83
C GLU A 650 26.33 -10.38 10.98
N LEU A 651 25.64 -9.24 10.81
CA LEU A 651 24.47 -9.12 9.93
C LEU A 651 24.82 -9.50 8.47
N ARG A 652 25.93 -8.97 7.93
CA ARG A 652 26.39 -9.32 6.58
C ARG A 652 26.72 -10.82 6.44
N ALA A 653 27.34 -11.41 7.45
CA ALA A 653 27.61 -12.87 7.47
C ALA A 653 26.30 -13.69 7.44
N LYS A 654 25.27 -13.28 8.19
CA LYS A 654 23.96 -13.92 8.19
C LYS A 654 23.23 -13.72 6.85
N LEU A 655 23.32 -12.52 6.27
CA LEU A 655 22.72 -12.22 4.98
C LEU A 655 23.33 -13.00 3.80
N SER A 656 24.51 -13.57 3.95
CA SER A 656 25.13 -14.46 2.95
C SER A 656 24.52 -15.87 2.92
N GLY A 657 23.73 -16.25 3.95
CA GLY A 657 23.06 -17.55 4.08
C GLY A 657 21.55 -17.46 3.87
N GLN A 658 20.85 -18.56 4.21
CA GLN A 658 19.38 -18.58 4.24
C GLN A 658 18.88 -17.96 5.55
N VAL A 659 18.18 -16.83 5.44
CA VAL A 659 17.73 -16.07 6.60
C VAL A 659 16.30 -15.59 6.42
N VAL A 660 15.55 -15.63 7.52
CA VAL A 660 14.21 -15.04 7.66
C VAL A 660 14.24 -14.08 8.84
N PHE A 661 13.80 -12.85 8.63
CA PHE A 661 13.67 -11.85 9.67
C PHE A 661 12.23 -11.76 10.16
N ALA A 662 12.04 -11.88 11.47
CA ALA A 662 10.72 -11.94 12.11
C ALA A 662 10.56 -10.86 13.19
N ARG A 663 9.32 -10.41 13.45
CA ARG A 663 9.00 -9.34 14.41
C ARG A 663 9.82 -8.07 14.20
N MET A 664 9.92 -7.66 12.94
CA MET A 664 10.73 -6.54 12.52
C MET A 664 9.97 -5.21 12.64
N ALA A 665 10.61 -4.23 13.26
CA ALA A 665 10.17 -2.83 13.20
C ALA A 665 10.59 -2.19 11.86
N PRO A 666 9.95 -1.07 11.42
CA PRO A 666 10.26 -0.39 10.16
C PRO A 666 11.74 -0.02 10.01
N GLU A 667 12.38 0.50 11.06
CA GLU A 667 13.79 0.89 11.04
C GLU A 667 14.72 -0.31 10.86
N GLN A 668 14.29 -1.47 11.34
CA GLN A 668 15.06 -2.71 11.21
C GLN A 668 14.97 -3.27 9.79
N LYS A 669 13.79 -3.14 9.13
CA LYS A 669 13.64 -3.45 7.69
C LYS A 669 14.59 -2.59 6.87
N LEU A 670 14.65 -1.29 7.15
CA LEU A 670 15.57 -0.35 6.50
C LEU A 670 17.04 -0.75 6.67
N ARG A 671 17.43 -1.18 7.88
CA ARG A 671 18.81 -1.62 8.18
C ARG A 671 19.22 -2.85 7.36
N VAL A 672 18.34 -3.83 7.21
CA VAL A 672 18.60 -5.02 6.39
C VAL A 672 18.79 -4.64 4.92
N VAL A 673 17.93 -3.78 4.37
CA VAL A 673 18.07 -3.28 2.99
C VAL A 673 19.39 -2.54 2.80
N SER A 674 19.75 -1.64 3.72
CA SER A 674 21.02 -0.91 3.64
C SER A 674 22.24 -1.83 3.69
N ALA A 675 22.21 -2.86 4.54
CA ALA A 675 23.31 -3.83 4.64
C ALA A 675 23.48 -4.64 3.34
N LEU A 676 22.39 -5.02 2.67
CA LEU A 676 22.45 -5.70 1.36
C LEU A 676 23.02 -4.78 0.27
N GLN A 677 22.60 -3.51 0.24
CA GLN A 677 23.14 -2.52 -0.70
C GLN A 677 24.64 -2.28 -0.47
N GLU A 678 25.10 -2.23 0.78
CA GLU A 678 26.53 -2.13 1.12
C GLU A 678 27.34 -3.36 0.72
N MET A 679 26.70 -4.55 0.61
CA MET A 679 27.31 -5.76 0.06
C MET A 679 27.41 -5.72 -1.48
N GLY A 680 26.89 -4.69 -2.13
CA GLY A 680 26.87 -4.53 -3.59
C GLY A 680 25.69 -5.19 -4.28
N GLU A 681 24.67 -5.61 -3.53
CA GLU A 681 23.45 -6.19 -4.08
C GLU A 681 22.51 -5.09 -4.59
N ILE A 682 21.79 -5.39 -5.67
CA ILE A 682 20.68 -4.56 -6.18
C ILE A 682 19.38 -5.11 -5.56
N VAL A 683 18.79 -4.31 -4.68
CA VAL A 683 17.73 -4.75 -3.79
C VAL A 683 16.37 -4.25 -4.25
N ALA A 684 15.45 -5.17 -4.56
CA ALA A 684 14.03 -4.90 -4.65
C ALA A 684 13.38 -5.14 -3.27
N VAL A 685 12.46 -4.27 -2.88
CA VAL A 685 11.68 -4.43 -1.64
C VAL A 685 10.20 -4.45 -1.97
N THR A 686 9.46 -5.42 -1.43
CA THR A 686 8.00 -5.45 -1.55
C THR A 686 7.33 -5.16 -0.22
N GLY A 687 6.19 -4.48 -0.24
CA GLY A 687 5.40 -4.19 0.95
C GLY A 687 4.03 -3.60 0.62
N ASP A 688 3.12 -3.63 1.60
CA ASP A 688 1.76 -3.12 1.47
C ASP A 688 1.39 -2.10 2.57
N GLY A 689 2.17 -2.06 3.66
CA GLY A 689 1.88 -1.26 4.84
C GLY A 689 2.68 0.04 4.97
N VAL A 690 2.25 0.88 5.90
CA VAL A 690 2.98 2.08 6.33
C VAL A 690 4.38 1.72 6.85
N ASN A 691 4.50 0.56 7.51
CA ASN A 691 5.74 0.04 8.07
C ASN A 691 6.80 -0.31 7.01
N ASP A 692 6.39 -0.50 5.77
CA ASP A 692 7.28 -0.84 4.65
C ASP A 692 7.80 0.39 3.90
N ALA A 693 7.09 1.51 4.00
CA ALA A 693 7.38 2.71 3.23
C ALA A 693 8.84 3.21 3.34
N PRO A 694 9.50 3.21 4.50
CA PRO A 694 10.92 3.58 4.59
C PRO A 694 11.82 2.63 3.82
N ALA A 695 11.56 1.31 3.88
CA ALA A 695 12.32 0.30 3.16
C ALA A 695 12.05 0.33 1.65
N LEU A 696 10.79 0.53 1.22
CA LEU A 696 10.40 0.73 -0.18
C LEU A 696 11.12 1.92 -0.81
N LYS A 697 11.18 3.05 -0.08
CA LYS A 697 11.85 4.27 -0.56
C LYS A 697 13.38 4.13 -0.60
N LYS A 698 13.96 3.33 0.28
CA LYS A 698 15.42 3.13 0.38
C LYS A 698 15.94 2.15 -0.66
N ALA A 699 15.15 1.16 -1.04
CA ALA A 699 15.51 0.14 -2.01
C ALA A 699 15.95 0.73 -3.37
N ASP A 700 16.67 -0.06 -4.16
CA ASP A 700 16.93 0.28 -5.56
C ASP A 700 15.64 0.24 -6.37
N ILE A 701 14.69 -0.64 -5.94
CA ILE A 701 13.31 -0.68 -6.42
C ILE A 701 12.35 -0.97 -5.27
N GLY A 702 11.46 -0.03 -4.97
CA GLY A 702 10.30 -0.27 -4.12
C GLY A 702 9.12 -0.78 -4.93
N VAL A 703 8.47 -1.85 -4.48
CA VAL A 703 7.30 -2.48 -5.11
C VAL A 703 6.14 -2.52 -4.13
N ALA A 704 5.06 -1.83 -4.41
CA ALA A 704 3.86 -1.81 -3.56
C ALA A 704 2.72 -2.63 -4.15
N MET A 705 1.85 -3.14 -3.27
CA MET A 705 0.60 -3.77 -3.65
C MET A 705 -0.42 -2.72 -4.10
N GLY A 706 -1.19 -3.01 -5.16
CA GLY A 706 -2.11 -2.06 -5.78
C GLY A 706 -3.49 -2.04 -5.15
N VAL A 707 -3.99 -3.19 -4.72
CA VAL A 707 -5.32 -3.38 -4.12
C VAL A 707 -5.22 -3.26 -2.60
N ALA A 708 -4.45 -4.14 -1.95
CA ALA A 708 -4.29 -4.18 -0.50
C ALA A 708 -3.34 -3.11 0.06
N GLY A 709 -2.42 -2.59 -0.79
CA GLY A 709 -1.42 -1.62 -0.35
C GLY A 709 -2.01 -0.29 0.08
N THR A 710 -1.49 0.25 1.19
CA THR A 710 -1.81 1.61 1.66
C THR A 710 -1.30 2.67 0.69
N ASP A 711 -1.92 3.83 0.69
CA ASP A 711 -1.50 4.93 -0.19
C ASP A 711 -0.05 5.37 0.11
N VAL A 712 0.37 5.28 1.37
CA VAL A 712 1.74 5.57 1.80
C VAL A 712 2.74 4.60 1.17
N ALA A 713 2.45 3.30 1.17
CA ALA A 713 3.28 2.30 0.53
C ALA A 713 3.34 2.52 -0.99
N LYS A 714 2.17 2.75 -1.63
CA LYS A 714 2.09 3.07 -3.07
C LYS A 714 2.87 4.33 -3.43
N GLU A 715 2.85 5.36 -2.58
CA GLU A 715 3.59 6.60 -2.83
C GLU A 715 5.09 6.39 -2.72
N ALA A 716 5.56 5.65 -1.73
CA ALA A 716 6.97 5.36 -1.50
C ALA A 716 7.57 4.48 -2.60
N ALA A 717 6.76 3.63 -3.23
CA ALA A 717 7.21 2.65 -4.21
C ALA A 717 7.49 3.25 -5.59
N ASP A 718 8.38 2.59 -6.35
CA ASP A 718 8.68 2.87 -7.76
C ASP A 718 7.81 2.09 -8.73
N MET A 719 7.27 0.94 -8.29
CA MET A 719 6.40 0.05 -9.04
C MET A 719 5.20 -0.38 -8.19
N ILE A 720 4.05 -0.58 -8.82
CA ILE A 720 2.82 -1.02 -8.18
C ILE A 720 2.30 -2.26 -8.91
N LEU A 721 1.98 -3.31 -8.15
CA LEU A 721 1.38 -4.53 -8.66
C LEU A 721 -0.14 -4.41 -8.60
N THR A 722 -0.80 -4.29 -9.74
CA THR A 722 -2.26 -4.05 -9.80
C THR A 722 -3.10 -5.27 -9.42
N ASP A 723 -2.50 -6.43 -9.31
CA ASP A 723 -3.11 -7.73 -8.92
C ASP A 723 -2.64 -8.24 -7.55
N ASP A 724 -1.82 -7.47 -6.84
CA ASP A 724 -1.19 -7.84 -5.57
C ASP A 724 -0.42 -9.19 -5.62
N ASN A 725 0.06 -9.59 -6.79
CA ASN A 725 0.67 -10.89 -6.99
C ASN A 725 2.19 -10.79 -7.09
N PHE A 726 2.92 -11.45 -6.18
CA PHE A 726 4.38 -11.53 -6.20
C PHE A 726 4.92 -12.08 -7.54
N ALA A 727 4.20 -13.01 -8.19
CA ALA A 727 4.62 -13.55 -9.48
C ALA A 727 4.70 -12.50 -10.60
N SER A 728 3.94 -11.39 -10.48
CA SER A 728 4.00 -10.28 -11.43
C SER A 728 5.32 -9.51 -11.36
N ILE A 729 6.06 -9.57 -10.23
CA ILE A 729 7.43 -9.04 -10.13
C ILE A 729 8.36 -9.85 -11.03
N VAL A 730 8.28 -11.19 -10.93
CA VAL A 730 9.11 -12.10 -11.72
C VAL A 730 8.84 -11.91 -13.20
N ALA A 731 7.55 -11.85 -13.58
CA ALA A 731 7.15 -11.55 -14.96
C ALA A 731 7.57 -10.17 -15.48
N ALA A 732 7.83 -9.21 -14.57
CA ALA A 732 8.33 -7.90 -14.92
C ALA A 732 9.87 -7.89 -15.07
N ILE A 733 10.59 -8.75 -14.36
CA ILE A 733 12.05 -8.92 -14.48
C ILE A 733 12.39 -9.63 -15.80
N GLU A 734 11.59 -10.63 -16.24
CA GLU A 734 11.73 -11.30 -17.54
C GLU A 734 11.56 -10.32 -18.74
#